data_898b64bde57f4a5828ca29ea400c3a33
#
_entry.id   898b64bde57f4a5828ca29ea400c3a33
#
_cell.length_a   1.000
_cell.length_b   1.000
_cell.length_c   1.000
_cell.angle_alpha   90.00
_cell.angle_beta   90.00
_cell.angle_gamma   90.00
#
_symmetry.space_group_name_H-M   'P 1'
#
loop_
_entity.id
_entity.type
_entity.pdbx_description
1 polymer ?
#
loop_
_entity_poly.entity_id
_entity_poly.type
_entity_poly.pdbx_seq_one_letter_code
_entity_poly.pdbx_strand_id
1 'polypeptide(L)'
;MSFVHLHVHTQYSILDGQSAISDLFARAKELEMPALAITDHGNMYGVKEFLKVAKKFPEVKPIIGCEIYVTRHYDHRLKDKDHRGYYHLILLAKNHNGYKNLMKIVSTGHIEGKYYDRPRVKHEIVEQYSKDLICCSACIAGEIPKAIIAGDMEAAEKAVMWHKRVFGEDYYLEVQQHKTLIPGQSQEVYEHQLVANEGIYELAVKTGTKVVATNDVHFVRKEDGPAHDRLICLTTNAYLTDTDRMRYTQQEYLKSEEEMLDMFYKHPETLSNTLEVAEKIEVFKVDKDPILPKFDLPEEFLADIDTYLERYKDIIDEGRCDKSGNERGEEFCRSVAYLCHLTYQGAQWRYGEQMTEEQAERIEFELKTICKMGFPDYFLIVQDFIAAARSEGISVGPGRGSAAGSAVAYCLKITNIDPIKYDLLFERFLNPDRINMPDVDIDFDDDGRYRVFQYIEEKYGKEQISHVITYGTMAAKSAIKDVARVSRMSIEESNRLTKLIPDKPIVQMEDAEDPFNEGDTLEEGQKLIEKEVEIDDPDNPGGKIKVKKQFKKYKKEVSYKPKLKNCYKLIPELKEELANGSDEVKDVLNYAQKLEGCVRQTGVHACAMIIGRSNLTEYIPICVANDKLTGEEVWVSQYDGHYIEEVGMLKMDFLGLRTLSIIKE
;
A
#
# COMPACT_ATOMS: atom_id res chain seq x y z
N MET A 1 -15.64 16.76 -25.23
CA MET A 1 -16.14 16.58 -23.84
C MET A 1 -15.09 15.78 -23.12
N SER A 2 -14.78 16.08 -21.87
CA SER A 2 -13.86 15.21 -21.13
C SER A 2 -14.65 14.11 -20.41
N PHE A 3 -13.98 13.00 -20.11
CA PHE A 3 -14.56 11.83 -19.47
C PHE A 3 -13.60 11.29 -18.40
N VAL A 4 -14.11 10.65 -17.35
CA VAL A 4 -13.32 10.06 -16.27
C VAL A 4 -13.74 8.61 -16.01
N HIS A 5 -12.79 7.68 -15.98
CA HIS A 5 -13.06 6.33 -15.52
C HIS A 5 -13.22 6.30 -14.00
N LEU A 6 -14.44 6.00 -13.54
CA LEU A 6 -14.82 5.96 -12.11
C LEU A 6 -14.83 4.54 -11.52
N HIS A 7 -14.75 3.49 -12.35
CA HIS A 7 -14.76 2.09 -11.98
C HIS A 7 -13.53 1.42 -12.56
N VAL A 8 -12.48 1.28 -11.76
CA VAL A 8 -11.14 0.85 -12.20
C VAL A 8 -10.51 -0.08 -11.18
N HIS A 9 -10.14 -1.27 -11.63
CA HIS A 9 -9.43 -2.28 -10.85
C HIS A 9 -7.94 -2.28 -11.18
N THR A 10 -7.13 -2.31 -10.13
CA THR A 10 -5.67 -2.42 -10.23
C THR A 10 -5.21 -3.85 -9.95
N GLN A 11 -3.90 -4.08 -9.98
CA GLN A 11 -3.31 -5.34 -9.54
C GLN A 11 -3.64 -5.73 -8.08
N TYR A 12 -4.24 -4.81 -7.31
CA TYR A 12 -4.70 -5.05 -5.94
C TYR A 12 -6.14 -5.60 -5.87
N SER A 13 -6.84 -5.66 -6.99
CA SER A 13 -7.95 -6.62 -7.20
C SER A 13 -7.32 -7.98 -7.51
N ILE A 14 -6.80 -8.66 -6.48
CA ILE A 14 -5.83 -9.75 -6.56
C ILE A 14 -6.29 -10.88 -7.46
N LEU A 15 -5.46 -11.23 -8.45
CA LEU A 15 -5.71 -12.24 -9.47
C LEU A 15 -6.97 -11.98 -10.33
N ASP A 16 -7.46 -10.75 -10.35
CA ASP A 16 -8.56 -10.29 -11.21
C ASP A 16 -8.13 -9.05 -12.01
N GLY A 17 -7.67 -8.00 -11.35
CA GLY A 17 -7.08 -6.85 -12.03
C GLY A 17 -5.61 -7.08 -12.43
N GLN A 18 -5.28 -6.73 -13.67
CA GLN A 18 -3.91 -6.78 -14.20
C GLN A 18 -3.22 -5.41 -14.18
N SER A 19 -4.00 -4.33 -14.03
CA SER A 19 -3.52 -2.96 -14.22
C SER A 19 -2.48 -2.56 -13.17
N ALA A 20 -1.23 -2.36 -13.57
CA ALA A 20 -0.25 -1.69 -12.72
C ALA A 20 -0.61 -0.20 -12.59
N ILE A 21 -0.55 0.33 -11.37
CA ILE A 21 -0.97 1.72 -11.07
C ILE A 21 -0.17 2.74 -11.90
N SER A 22 1.14 2.53 -12.08
CA SER A 22 1.97 3.41 -12.90
C SER A 22 1.53 3.45 -14.36
N ASP A 23 1.09 2.31 -14.91
CA ASP A 23 0.69 2.19 -16.31
C ASP A 23 -0.70 2.79 -16.53
N LEU A 24 -1.60 2.70 -15.52
CA LEU A 24 -2.89 3.39 -15.54
C LEU A 24 -2.71 4.91 -15.62
N PHE A 25 -1.86 5.50 -14.76
CA PHE A 25 -1.60 6.94 -14.82
C PHE A 25 -0.91 7.36 -16.12
N ALA A 26 0.06 6.58 -16.61
CA ALA A 26 0.72 6.84 -17.89
C ALA A 26 -0.30 6.82 -19.04
N ARG A 27 -1.22 5.85 -19.03
CA ARG A 27 -2.27 5.76 -20.05
C ARG A 27 -3.32 6.86 -19.92
N ALA A 28 -3.73 7.22 -18.70
CA ALA A 28 -4.65 8.34 -18.46
C ALA A 28 -4.06 9.66 -18.97
N LYS A 29 -2.76 9.89 -18.77
CA LYS A 29 -2.04 11.03 -19.34
C LYS A 29 -2.00 11.00 -20.86
N GLU A 30 -1.67 9.86 -21.48
CA GLU A 30 -1.70 9.69 -22.94
C GLU A 30 -3.07 10.04 -23.54
N LEU A 31 -4.14 9.72 -22.82
CA LEU A 31 -5.53 9.96 -23.20
C LEU A 31 -6.06 11.33 -22.74
N GLU A 32 -5.19 12.17 -22.17
CA GLU A 32 -5.54 13.52 -21.68
C GLU A 32 -6.71 13.51 -20.67
N MET A 33 -6.82 12.44 -19.86
CA MET A 33 -7.88 12.34 -18.85
C MET A 33 -7.60 13.27 -17.67
N PRO A 34 -8.60 14.04 -17.21
CA PRO A 34 -8.42 15.00 -16.11
C PRO A 34 -8.34 14.32 -14.74
N ALA A 35 -8.86 13.10 -14.63
CA ALA A 35 -8.88 12.34 -13.38
C ALA A 35 -8.89 10.82 -13.64
N LEU A 36 -8.56 10.04 -12.61
CA LEU A 36 -8.59 8.59 -12.62
C LEU A 36 -8.99 8.08 -11.24
N ALA A 37 -9.89 7.10 -11.17
CA ALA A 37 -10.28 6.46 -9.93
C ALA A 37 -9.51 5.15 -9.68
N ILE A 38 -9.45 4.74 -8.41
CA ILE A 38 -9.14 3.39 -7.96
C ILE A 38 -10.35 2.84 -7.20
N THR A 39 -10.87 1.67 -7.60
CA THR A 39 -12.04 1.03 -6.99
C THR A 39 -11.85 -0.48 -6.88
N ASP A 40 -10.73 -0.92 -6.30
CA ASP A 40 -10.41 -2.34 -6.15
C ASP A 40 -11.47 -3.12 -5.36
N HIS A 41 -11.54 -4.42 -5.61
CA HIS A 41 -12.49 -5.35 -5.02
C HIS A 41 -12.33 -5.47 -3.50
N GLY A 42 -13.26 -4.86 -2.75
CA GLY A 42 -13.39 -5.00 -1.30
C GLY A 42 -12.17 -4.58 -0.48
N ASN A 43 -11.24 -3.82 -1.04
CA ASN A 43 -10.01 -3.45 -0.34
C ASN A 43 -9.49 -2.06 -0.73
N MET A 44 -8.56 -1.55 0.06
CA MET A 44 -7.86 -0.28 -0.16
C MET A 44 -6.34 -0.49 -0.26
N TYR A 45 -5.89 -1.69 -0.63
CA TYR A 45 -4.48 -2.07 -0.69
C TYR A 45 -3.61 -1.12 -1.52
N GLY A 46 -4.12 -0.72 -2.70
CA GLY A 46 -3.40 0.10 -3.66
C GLY A 46 -3.40 1.61 -3.38
N VAL A 47 -4.19 2.11 -2.43
CA VAL A 47 -4.45 3.55 -2.25
C VAL A 47 -3.18 4.37 -2.02
N LYS A 48 -2.26 3.90 -1.17
CA LYS A 48 -1.01 4.64 -0.90
C LYS A 48 -0.08 4.67 -2.11
N GLU A 49 0.06 3.56 -2.84
CA GLU A 49 0.82 3.53 -4.10
C GLU A 49 0.18 4.44 -5.14
N PHE A 50 -1.15 4.41 -5.26
CA PHE A 50 -1.92 5.24 -6.19
C PHE A 50 -1.65 6.74 -5.96
N LEU A 51 -1.73 7.21 -4.72
CA LEU A 51 -1.42 8.60 -4.37
C LEU A 51 0.05 8.97 -4.58
N LYS A 52 0.97 8.03 -4.32
CA LYS A 52 2.41 8.25 -4.55
C LYS A 52 2.74 8.38 -6.04
N VAL A 53 2.13 7.53 -6.86
CA VAL A 53 2.29 7.60 -8.32
C VAL A 53 1.63 8.86 -8.87
N ALA A 54 0.45 9.26 -8.40
CA ALA A 54 -0.24 10.48 -8.81
C ALA A 54 0.63 11.74 -8.69
N LYS A 55 1.52 11.82 -7.69
CA LYS A 55 2.47 12.94 -7.55
C LYS A 55 3.40 13.12 -8.77
N LYS A 56 3.58 12.07 -9.60
CA LYS A 56 4.38 12.11 -10.84
C LYS A 56 3.57 12.51 -12.07
N PHE A 57 2.25 12.57 -11.94
CA PHE A 57 1.30 12.89 -12.99
C PHE A 57 0.32 13.98 -12.50
N PRO A 58 0.81 15.22 -12.24
CA PRO A 58 0.02 16.27 -11.61
C PRO A 58 -1.20 16.72 -12.45
N GLU A 59 -1.21 16.40 -13.73
CA GLU A 59 -2.32 16.65 -14.65
C GLU A 59 -3.51 15.69 -14.48
N VAL A 60 -3.32 14.53 -13.80
CA VAL A 60 -4.37 13.54 -13.58
C VAL A 60 -4.76 13.51 -12.11
N LYS A 61 -5.96 14.00 -11.80
CA LYS A 61 -6.49 14.03 -10.44
C LYS A 61 -6.78 12.62 -9.92
N PRO A 62 -6.21 12.19 -8.78
CA PRO A 62 -6.51 10.88 -8.18
C PRO A 62 -7.86 10.91 -7.47
N ILE A 63 -8.68 9.88 -7.69
CA ILE A 63 -9.96 9.64 -7.01
C ILE A 63 -9.86 8.33 -6.24
N ILE A 64 -10.04 8.39 -4.92
CA ILE A 64 -9.98 7.22 -4.04
C ILE A 64 -11.37 6.62 -3.88
N GLY A 65 -11.49 5.33 -4.13
CA GLY A 65 -12.73 4.57 -3.97
C GLY A 65 -12.46 3.10 -3.65
N CYS A 66 -13.54 2.34 -3.61
CA CYS A 66 -13.54 0.88 -3.45
C CYS A 66 -14.85 0.32 -4.01
N GLU A 67 -14.77 -0.81 -4.70
CA GLU A 67 -15.94 -1.63 -4.99
C GLU A 67 -16.20 -2.54 -3.80
N ILE A 68 -17.18 -2.17 -2.96
CA ILE A 68 -17.53 -2.93 -1.76
C ILE A 68 -18.54 -4.03 -2.05
N TYR A 69 -18.64 -5.01 -1.16
CA TYR A 69 -19.60 -6.09 -1.21
C TYR A 69 -20.72 -5.86 -0.18
N VAL A 70 -21.95 -5.66 -0.65
CA VAL A 70 -23.12 -5.44 0.22
C VAL A 70 -23.98 -6.71 0.26
N THR A 71 -24.35 -7.17 1.46
CA THR A 71 -25.15 -8.41 1.62
C THR A 71 -26.56 -8.24 1.07
N ARG A 72 -27.18 -9.35 0.64
CA ARG A 72 -28.57 -9.37 0.13
C ARG A 72 -29.57 -9.31 1.28
N HIS A 73 -29.64 -8.15 1.98
CA HIS A 73 -30.59 -7.88 3.07
C HIS A 73 -30.53 -8.85 4.27
N TYR A 74 -29.33 -9.35 4.59
CA TYR A 74 -29.07 -10.15 5.78
C TYR A 74 -27.85 -9.60 6.54
N ASP A 75 -27.70 -10.02 7.81
CA ASP A 75 -26.55 -9.60 8.62
C ASP A 75 -25.25 -10.15 8.03
N HIS A 76 -24.30 -9.27 7.75
CA HIS A 76 -23.03 -9.60 7.11
C HIS A 76 -22.14 -10.55 7.92
N ARG A 77 -22.40 -10.70 9.21
CA ARG A 77 -21.69 -11.64 10.09
C ARG A 77 -22.10 -13.09 9.90
N LEU A 78 -23.23 -13.35 9.21
CA LEU A 78 -23.65 -14.71 8.89
C LEU A 78 -22.73 -15.33 7.85
N LYS A 79 -22.10 -16.47 8.19
CA LYS A 79 -21.05 -17.14 7.40
C LYS A 79 -21.45 -18.58 7.02
N ASP A 80 -22.68 -18.79 6.60
CA ASP A 80 -23.22 -20.08 6.17
C ASP A 80 -23.57 -20.08 4.67
N LYS A 81 -23.96 -21.26 4.15
CA LYS A 81 -24.22 -21.45 2.72
C LYS A 81 -25.43 -20.67 2.20
N ASP A 82 -26.40 -20.36 3.05
CA ASP A 82 -27.62 -19.64 2.66
C ASP A 82 -27.39 -18.12 2.64
N HIS A 83 -26.41 -17.64 3.41
CA HIS A 83 -26.06 -16.21 3.55
C HIS A 83 -24.72 -15.87 2.86
N ARG A 84 -24.53 -16.28 1.59
CA ARG A 84 -23.29 -15.97 0.83
C ARG A 84 -23.48 -14.98 -0.30
N GLY A 85 -24.71 -14.63 -0.66
CA GLY A 85 -25.01 -13.71 -1.75
C GLY A 85 -24.68 -12.25 -1.38
N TYR A 86 -24.13 -11.49 -2.32
CA TYR A 86 -23.80 -10.07 -2.15
C TYR A 86 -24.04 -9.32 -3.47
N TYR A 87 -24.04 -7.99 -3.36
CA TYR A 87 -24.06 -7.03 -4.46
C TYR A 87 -22.77 -6.24 -4.48
N HIS A 88 -22.34 -5.79 -5.66
CA HIS A 88 -21.28 -4.82 -5.82
C HIS A 88 -21.84 -3.41 -5.65
N LEU A 89 -21.04 -2.52 -5.07
CA LEU A 89 -21.37 -1.10 -4.92
C LEU A 89 -20.09 -0.28 -4.98
N ILE A 90 -20.06 0.75 -5.82
CA ILE A 90 -18.92 1.65 -5.91
C ILE A 90 -19.09 2.80 -4.93
N LEU A 91 -18.08 3.02 -4.10
CA LEU A 91 -17.99 4.18 -3.21
C LEU A 91 -16.73 4.98 -3.52
N LEU A 92 -16.87 6.30 -3.67
CA LEU A 92 -15.77 7.24 -3.93
C LEU A 92 -15.72 8.27 -2.80
N ALA A 93 -14.53 8.54 -2.27
CA ALA A 93 -14.34 9.52 -1.22
C ALA A 93 -14.29 10.95 -1.78
N LYS A 94 -15.21 11.84 -1.32
CA LYS A 94 -15.24 13.24 -1.74
C LYS A 94 -14.10 14.06 -1.17
N ASN A 95 -13.69 13.74 0.06
CA ASN A 95 -12.68 14.47 0.82
C ASN A 95 -12.06 13.54 1.86
N HIS A 96 -11.21 14.09 2.74
CA HIS A 96 -10.56 13.31 3.79
C HIS A 96 -11.54 12.64 4.78
N ASN A 97 -12.70 13.25 5.06
CA ASN A 97 -13.72 12.63 5.92
C ASN A 97 -14.39 11.43 5.22
N GLY A 98 -14.73 11.59 3.92
CA GLY A 98 -15.22 10.47 3.11
C GLY A 98 -14.21 9.31 3.03
N TYR A 99 -12.92 9.62 2.91
CA TYR A 99 -11.87 8.59 2.97
C TYR A 99 -11.86 7.83 4.30
N LYS A 100 -12.01 8.51 5.45
CA LYS A 100 -12.15 7.85 6.76
C LYS A 100 -13.38 6.95 6.84
N ASN A 101 -14.51 7.43 6.32
CA ASN A 101 -15.74 6.65 6.27
C ASN A 101 -15.60 5.41 5.39
N LEU A 102 -14.94 5.55 4.23
CA LEU A 102 -14.63 4.42 3.35
C LEU A 102 -13.75 3.38 4.06
N MET A 103 -12.70 3.82 4.77
CA MET A 103 -11.86 2.93 5.58
C MET A 103 -12.67 2.16 6.63
N LYS A 104 -13.63 2.82 7.31
CA LYS A 104 -14.50 2.17 8.29
C LYS A 104 -15.36 1.09 7.64
N ILE A 105 -15.99 1.39 6.51
CA ILE A 105 -16.83 0.42 5.76
C ILE A 105 -15.98 -0.79 5.35
N VAL A 106 -14.84 -0.56 4.69
CA VAL A 106 -13.97 -1.62 4.20
C VAL A 106 -13.40 -2.46 5.35
N SER A 107 -12.93 -1.82 6.43
CA SER A 107 -12.40 -2.53 7.60
C SER A 107 -13.48 -3.36 8.29
N THR A 108 -14.71 -2.84 8.46
CA THR A 108 -15.84 -3.59 9.01
C THR A 108 -16.15 -4.83 8.18
N GLY A 109 -16.12 -4.69 6.84
CA GLY A 109 -16.30 -5.83 5.94
C GLY A 109 -15.27 -6.94 6.15
N HIS A 110 -14.01 -6.58 6.36
CA HIS A 110 -12.94 -7.55 6.64
C HIS A 110 -13.03 -8.16 8.04
N ILE A 111 -13.25 -7.34 9.06
CA ILE A 111 -13.24 -7.78 10.46
C ILE A 111 -14.47 -8.60 10.80
N GLU A 112 -15.65 -8.17 10.40
CA GLU A 112 -16.91 -8.80 10.80
C GLU A 112 -17.51 -9.68 9.70
N GLY A 113 -17.48 -9.21 8.44
CA GLY A 113 -18.25 -9.76 7.34
C GLY A 113 -17.48 -10.64 6.36
N LYS A 114 -16.21 -10.90 6.58
CA LYS A 114 -15.39 -11.72 5.67
C LYS A 114 -15.92 -13.16 5.63
N TYR A 115 -16.33 -13.59 4.43
CA TYR A 115 -16.74 -14.95 4.16
C TYR A 115 -16.00 -15.45 2.92
N TYR A 116 -15.19 -16.49 3.08
CA TYR A 116 -14.09 -16.80 2.17
C TYR A 116 -13.24 -15.55 1.92
N ASP A 117 -13.06 -15.12 0.68
CA ASP A 117 -12.25 -13.95 0.32
C ASP A 117 -13.09 -12.68 0.07
N ARG A 118 -14.37 -12.65 0.49
CA ARG A 118 -15.30 -11.52 0.26
C ARG A 118 -15.60 -10.80 1.57
N PRO A 119 -15.05 -9.59 1.79
CA PRO A 119 -15.38 -8.73 2.93
C PRO A 119 -16.71 -8.02 2.68
N ARG A 120 -17.77 -8.49 3.33
CA ARG A 120 -19.14 -8.03 3.09
C ARG A 120 -19.61 -7.12 4.21
N VAL A 121 -20.43 -6.14 3.87
CA VAL A 121 -21.12 -5.27 4.82
C VAL A 121 -22.63 -5.30 4.55
N LYS A 122 -23.43 -5.00 5.55
CA LYS A 122 -24.87 -4.80 5.38
C LYS A 122 -25.17 -3.33 5.05
N HIS A 123 -26.35 -3.06 4.52
CA HIS A 123 -26.78 -1.72 4.11
C HIS A 123 -26.68 -0.68 5.24
N GLU A 124 -27.00 -1.05 6.48
CA GLU A 124 -26.95 -0.13 7.62
C GLU A 124 -25.52 0.37 7.93
N ILE A 125 -24.48 -0.44 7.67
CA ILE A 125 -23.08 0.01 7.78
C ILE A 125 -22.77 1.04 6.71
N VAL A 126 -23.24 0.82 5.48
CA VAL A 126 -23.09 1.78 4.38
C VAL A 126 -23.80 3.09 4.72
N GLU A 127 -25.04 3.03 5.22
CA GLU A 127 -25.80 4.20 5.64
C GLU A 127 -25.13 4.97 6.79
N GLN A 128 -24.61 4.25 7.81
CA GLN A 128 -23.94 4.84 8.96
C GLN A 128 -22.72 5.68 8.58
N TYR A 129 -21.97 5.26 7.55
CA TYR A 129 -20.74 5.91 7.11
C TYR A 129 -20.85 6.56 5.72
N SER A 130 -22.07 6.85 5.24
CA SER A 130 -22.33 7.42 3.91
C SER A 130 -21.84 8.85 3.70
N LYS A 131 -21.65 9.61 4.79
CA LYS A 131 -21.30 11.03 4.73
C LYS A 131 -20.01 11.26 3.95
N ASP A 132 -20.00 12.24 3.06
CA ASP A 132 -18.87 12.61 2.20
C ASP A 132 -18.39 11.49 1.26
N LEU A 133 -19.29 10.55 0.92
CA LEU A 133 -19.09 9.54 -0.10
C LEU A 133 -20.01 9.80 -1.29
N ILE A 134 -19.50 9.52 -2.50
CA ILE A 134 -20.28 9.38 -3.72
C ILE A 134 -20.49 7.90 -3.95
N CYS A 135 -21.70 7.51 -4.37
CA CYS A 135 -22.08 6.14 -4.61
C CYS A 135 -22.52 5.92 -6.06
N CYS A 136 -21.99 4.87 -6.73
CA CYS A 136 -22.48 4.42 -8.03
C CYS A 136 -23.00 2.98 -7.92
N SER A 137 -24.03 2.64 -8.73
CA SER A 137 -24.77 1.36 -8.63
C SER A 137 -23.98 0.12 -9.05
N ALA A 138 -22.72 0.28 -9.46
CA ALA A 138 -21.79 -0.76 -9.94
C ALA A 138 -22.24 -1.49 -11.23
N CYS A 139 -21.52 -2.59 -11.54
CA CYS A 139 -21.70 -3.43 -12.73
C CYS A 139 -22.97 -4.31 -12.64
N ILE A 140 -23.14 -5.26 -13.56
CA ILE A 140 -24.26 -6.24 -13.54
C ILE A 140 -24.35 -7.06 -12.25
N ALA A 141 -23.33 -7.05 -11.41
CA ALA A 141 -23.33 -7.66 -10.08
C ALA A 141 -23.94 -6.74 -8.99
N GLY A 142 -24.26 -5.48 -9.31
CA GLY A 142 -24.94 -4.54 -8.42
C GLY A 142 -26.38 -4.93 -8.11
N GLU A 143 -26.96 -4.35 -7.05
CA GLU A 143 -28.33 -4.64 -6.60
C GLU A 143 -29.38 -4.26 -7.65
N ILE A 144 -29.29 -3.04 -8.21
CA ILE A 144 -30.23 -2.53 -9.19
C ILE A 144 -30.15 -3.32 -10.51
N PRO A 145 -28.99 -3.47 -11.16
CA PRO A 145 -28.88 -4.25 -12.38
C PRO A 145 -29.38 -5.70 -12.22
N LYS A 146 -29.08 -6.36 -11.10
CA LYS A 146 -29.56 -7.73 -10.83
C LYS A 146 -31.08 -7.80 -10.72
N ALA A 147 -31.72 -6.84 -10.07
CA ALA A 147 -33.17 -6.80 -9.97
C ALA A 147 -33.82 -6.58 -11.36
N ILE A 148 -33.27 -5.67 -12.17
CA ILE A 148 -33.73 -5.42 -13.54
C ILE A 148 -33.61 -6.67 -14.41
N ILE A 149 -32.44 -7.33 -14.42
CA ILE A 149 -32.20 -8.56 -15.19
C ILE A 149 -33.14 -9.69 -14.75
N ALA A 150 -33.50 -9.74 -13.47
CA ALA A 150 -34.48 -10.69 -12.95
C ALA A 150 -35.94 -10.32 -13.28
N GLY A 151 -36.18 -9.16 -13.91
CA GLY A 151 -37.52 -8.66 -14.24
C GLY A 151 -38.26 -8.01 -13.08
N ASP A 152 -37.59 -7.74 -11.96
CA ASP A 152 -38.18 -7.13 -10.76
C ASP A 152 -37.87 -5.62 -10.71
N MET A 153 -38.57 -4.85 -11.54
CA MET A 153 -38.45 -3.39 -11.59
C MET A 153 -38.88 -2.71 -10.29
N GLU A 154 -39.81 -3.30 -9.54
CA GLU A 154 -40.26 -2.75 -8.26
C GLU A 154 -39.14 -2.84 -7.20
N ALA A 155 -38.46 -3.98 -7.10
CA ALA A 155 -37.29 -4.11 -6.24
C ALA A 155 -36.16 -3.17 -6.67
N ALA A 156 -35.89 -3.05 -7.97
CA ALA A 156 -34.91 -2.11 -8.49
C ALA A 156 -35.22 -0.66 -8.10
N GLU A 157 -36.47 -0.22 -8.25
CA GLU A 157 -36.90 1.12 -7.85
C GLU A 157 -36.73 1.36 -6.34
N LYS A 158 -37.14 0.41 -5.50
CA LYS A 158 -36.96 0.47 -4.04
C LYS A 158 -35.49 0.63 -3.67
N ALA A 159 -34.60 -0.11 -4.32
CA ALA A 159 -33.17 -0.01 -4.12
C ALA A 159 -32.64 1.38 -4.53
N VAL A 160 -33.02 1.91 -5.70
CA VAL A 160 -32.68 3.28 -6.13
C VAL A 160 -33.11 4.30 -5.09
N MET A 161 -34.36 4.20 -4.62
CA MET A 161 -34.91 5.15 -3.63
C MET A 161 -34.19 5.07 -2.28
N TRP A 162 -33.78 3.87 -1.86
CA TRP A 162 -32.96 3.71 -0.66
C TRP A 162 -31.60 4.40 -0.80
N HIS A 163 -30.85 4.14 -1.89
CA HIS A 163 -29.57 4.77 -2.14
C HIS A 163 -29.68 6.29 -2.27
N LYS A 164 -30.72 6.76 -2.95
CA LYS A 164 -30.98 8.19 -3.10
C LYS A 164 -31.30 8.87 -1.77
N ARG A 165 -32.04 8.20 -0.87
CA ARG A 165 -32.28 8.69 0.50
C ARG A 165 -30.98 8.80 1.29
N VAL A 166 -30.05 7.85 1.11
CA VAL A 166 -28.78 7.79 1.87
C VAL A 166 -27.76 8.79 1.33
N PHE A 167 -27.59 8.88 0.02
CA PHE A 167 -26.52 9.66 -0.62
C PHE A 167 -27.02 10.98 -1.28
N GLY A 168 -28.32 11.17 -1.43
CA GLY A 168 -28.90 12.37 -2.05
C GLY A 168 -28.41 12.56 -3.49
N GLU A 169 -27.86 13.72 -3.78
CA GLU A 169 -27.31 14.11 -5.09
C GLU A 169 -25.93 13.51 -5.38
N ASP A 170 -25.37 12.76 -4.44
CA ASP A 170 -24.12 12.03 -4.58
C ASP A 170 -24.35 10.56 -4.95
N TYR A 171 -25.59 10.19 -5.31
CA TYR A 171 -25.92 8.88 -5.86
C TYR A 171 -26.06 8.93 -7.37
N TYR A 172 -25.42 7.98 -8.06
CA TYR A 172 -25.45 7.82 -9.51
C TYR A 172 -25.79 6.38 -9.89
N LEU A 173 -26.62 6.21 -10.89
CA LEU A 173 -26.81 4.94 -11.57
C LEU A 173 -25.65 4.71 -12.54
N GLU A 174 -25.25 3.47 -12.74
CA GLU A 174 -24.09 3.12 -13.56
C GLU A 174 -24.50 2.22 -14.72
N VAL A 175 -24.01 2.53 -15.93
CA VAL A 175 -24.22 1.74 -17.14
C VAL A 175 -22.90 1.30 -17.75
N GLN A 176 -22.89 0.12 -18.33
CA GLN A 176 -21.72 -0.49 -18.96
C GLN A 176 -22.10 -1.22 -20.24
N GLN A 177 -21.16 -1.36 -21.19
CA GLN A 177 -21.36 -2.12 -22.42
C GLN A 177 -20.06 -2.85 -22.81
N HIS A 178 -20.05 -4.17 -22.69
CA HIS A 178 -18.90 -5.00 -23.03
C HIS A 178 -19.25 -6.04 -24.10
N LYS A 179 -19.35 -5.59 -25.35
CA LYS A 179 -19.58 -6.49 -26.49
C LYS A 179 -18.27 -7.21 -26.85
N THR A 180 -18.18 -8.51 -26.59
CA THR A 180 -16.99 -9.27 -26.98
C THR A 180 -16.81 -9.30 -28.51
N LEU A 181 -15.56 -9.14 -28.93
CA LEU A 181 -15.17 -9.28 -30.33
C LEU A 181 -14.49 -10.61 -30.62
N ILE A 182 -14.41 -11.49 -29.62
CA ILE A 182 -13.77 -12.81 -29.74
C ILE A 182 -14.72 -13.77 -30.46
N PRO A 183 -14.32 -14.33 -31.61
CA PRO A 183 -15.15 -15.24 -32.36
C PRO A 183 -15.56 -16.46 -31.51
N GLY A 184 -16.87 -16.75 -31.48
CA GLY A 184 -17.42 -17.91 -30.76
C GLY A 184 -17.60 -17.73 -29.24
N GLN A 185 -17.22 -16.58 -28.67
CA GLN A 185 -17.49 -16.27 -27.28
C GLN A 185 -18.95 -15.82 -27.09
N SER A 186 -19.58 -16.24 -25.97
CA SER A 186 -20.95 -15.84 -25.61
C SER A 186 -21.07 -14.31 -25.46
N GLN A 187 -22.17 -13.75 -25.91
CA GLN A 187 -22.57 -12.35 -25.73
C GLN A 187 -23.46 -12.13 -24.50
N GLU A 188 -23.64 -13.13 -23.65
CA GLU A 188 -24.56 -13.12 -22.51
C GLU A 188 -24.34 -11.90 -21.58
N VAL A 189 -23.08 -11.58 -21.29
CA VAL A 189 -22.74 -10.40 -20.46
C VAL A 189 -23.24 -9.12 -21.11
N TYR A 190 -22.99 -8.94 -22.41
CA TYR A 190 -23.45 -7.77 -23.16
C TYR A 190 -24.98 -7.70 -23.24
N GLU A 191 -25.64 -8.82 -23.49
CA GLU A 191 -27.12 -8.90 -23.53
C GLU A 191 -27.73 -8.54 -22.18
N HIS A 192 -27.20 -9.03 -21.08
CA HIS A 192 -27.60 -8.64 -19.72
C HIS A 192 -27.35 -7.16 -19.44
N GLN A 193 -26.22 -6.59 -19.91
CA GLN A 193 -25.93 -5.17 -19.78
C GLN A 193 -26.94 -4.32 -20.55
N LEU A 194 -27.33 -4.72 -21.75
CA LEU A 194 -28.37 -3.98 -22.52
C LEU A 194 -29.71 -3.94 -21.77
N VAL A 195 -30.15 -5.11 -21.24
CA VAL A 195 -31.38 -5.18 -20.44
C VAL A 195 -31.28 -4.30 -19.19
N ALA A 196 -30.17 -4.37 -18.47
CA ALA A 196 -29.93 -3.57 -17.28
C ALA A 196 -29.92 -2.07 -17.60
N ASN A 197 -29.24 -1.66 -18.69
CA ASN A 197 -29.12 -0.27 -19.10
C ASN A 197 -30.48 0.35 -19.45
N GLU A 198 -31.34 -0.38 -20.18
CA GLU A 198 -32.71 0.09 -20.50
C GLU A 198 -33.51 0.37 -19.22
N GLY A 199 -33.53 -0.57 -18.28
CA GLY A 199 -34.21 -0.39 -16.99
C GLY A 199 -33.58 0.73 -16.14
N ILE A 200 -32.25 0.88 -16.18
CA ILE A 200 -31.55 1.97 -15.50
C ILE A 200 -31.97 3.34 -16.07
N TYR A 201 -32.05 3.50 -17.38
CA TYR A 201 -32.51 4.75 -17.99
C TYR A 201 -33.98 5.06 -17.65
N GLU A 202 -34.85 4.05 -17.60
CA GLU A 202 -36.24 4.22 -17.14
C GLU A 202 -36.30 4.71 -15.68
N LEU A 203 -35.54 4.04 -14.78
CA LEU A 203 -35.47 4.43 -13.37
C LEU A 203 -34.83 5.80 -13.18
N ALA A 204 -33.83 6.15 -13.97
CA ALA A 204 -33.17 7.45 -13.94
C ALA A 204 -34.19 8.60 -14.20
N VAL A 205 -35.00 8.44 -15.24
CA VAL A 205 -36.07 9.41 -15.56
C VAL A 205 -37.14 9.46 -14.45
N LYS A 206 -37.60 8.29 -13.97
CA LYS A 206 -38.64 8.17 -12.96
C LYS A 206 -38.22 8.76 -11.60
N THR A 207 -36.98 8.55 -11.21
CA THR A 207 -36.46 8.96 -9.87
C THR A 207 -35.71 10.29 -9.91
N GLY A 208 -35.40 10.83 -11.08
CA GLY A 208 -34.54 11.99 -11.25
C GLY A 208 -33.09 11.71 -10.80
N THR A 209 -32.58 10.50 -11.01
CA THR A 209 -31.21 10.10 -10.65
C THR A 209 -30.32 10.21 -11.89
N LYS A 210 -29.12 10.80 -11.75
CA LYS A 210 -28.16 10.90 -12.84
C LYS A 210 -27.51 9.54 -13.13
N VAL A 211 -27.11 9.33 -14.38
CA VAL A 211 -26.45 8.12 -14.85
C VAL A 211 -25.01 8.41 -15.24
N VAL A 212 -24.08 7.55 -14.87
CA VAL A 212 -22.67 7.57 -15.31
C VAL A 212 -22.36 6.33 -16.14
N ALA A 213 -21.57 6.50 -17.19
CA ALA A 213 -21.02 5.38 -17.95
C ALA A 213 -19.64 5.01 -17.43
N THR A 214 -19.40 3.72 -17.21
CA THR A 214 -18.09 3.20 -16.79
C THR A 214 -17.68 2.02 -17.66
N ASN A 215 -16.43 1.57 -17.51
CA ASN A 215 -15.92 0.44 -18.29
C ASN A 215 -15.35 -0.70 -17.45
N ASP A 216 -15.53 -0.68 -16.14
CA ASP A 216 -15.10 -1.77 -15.25
C ASP A 216 -13.66 -2.23 -15.57
N VAL A 217 -12.73 -1.27 -15.58
CA VAL A 217 -11.38 -1.45 -16.12
C VAL A 217 -10.60 -2.47 -15.29
N HIS A 218 -10.11 -3.54 -15.91
CA HIS A 218 -9.30 -4.59 -15.28
C HIS A 218 -7.88 -4.69 -15.86
N PHE A 219 -7.63 -4.10 -17.03
CA PHE A 219 -6.31 -4.02 -17.65
C PHE A 219 -6.16 -2.70 -18.43
N VAL A 220 -4.91 -2.32 -18.73
CA VAL A 220 -4.62 -0.96 -19.20
C VAL A 220 -4.93 -0.76 -20.67
N ARG A 221 -4.46 -1.69 -21.53
CA ARG A 221 -4.53 -1.55 -23.00
C ARG A 221 -5.30 -2.72 -23.61
N LYS A 222 -5.94 -2.48 -24.74
CA LYS A 222 -6.70 -3.50 -25.48
C LYS A 222 -5.91 -4.78 -25.75
N GLU A 223 -4.63 -4.64 -26.08
CA GLU A 223 -3.70 -5.76 -26.33
C GLU A 223 -3.30 -6.54 -25.07
N ASP A 224 -3.73 -6.13 -23.89
CA ASP A 224 -3.48 -6.85 -22.64
C ASP A 224 -4.56 -7.89 -22.33
N GLY A 225 -5.70 -7.84 -23.04
CA GLY A 225 -6.81 -8.77 -22.86
C GLY A 225 -6.43 -10.25 -22.83
N PRO A 226 -5.59 -10.76 -23.77
CA PRO A 226 -5.13 -12.15 -23.73
C PRO A 226 -4.23 -12.48 -22.54
N ALA A 227 -3.48 -11.52 -21.98
CA ALA A 227 -2.72 -11.71 -20.75
C ALA A 227 -3.66 -11.77 -19.53
N HIS A 228 -4.65 -10.86 -19.50
CA HIS A 228 -5.70 -10.86 -18.49
C HIS A 228 -6.51 -12.19 -18.48
N ASP A 229 -6.86 -12.75 -19.64
CA ASP A 229 -7.53 -14.04 -19.73
C ASP A 229 -6.71 -15.18 -19.09
N ARG A 230 -5.37 -15.12 -19.17
CA ARG A 230 -4.47 -16.05 -18.46
C ARG A 230 -4.50 -15.85 -16.95
N LEU A 231 -4.57 -14.58 -16.50
CA LEU A 231 -4.72 -14.26 -15.08
C LEU A 231 -6.02 -14.85 -14.51
N ILE A 232 -7.13 -14.73 -15.23
CA ILE A 232 -8.42 -15.33 -14.84
C ILE A 232 -8.34 -16.86 -14.79
N CYS A 233 -7.63 -17.50 -15.73
CA CYS A 233 -7.36 -18.93 -15.65
C CYS A 233 -6.58 -19.32 -14.39
N LEU A 234 -5.62 -18.49 -13.94
CA LEU A 234 -4.87 -18.73 -12.69
C LEU A 234 -5.79 -18.69 -11.47
N THR A 235 -6.68 -17.71 -11.41
CA THR A 235 -7.64 -17.51 -10.30
C THR A 235 -8.63 -18.67 -10.21
N THR A 236 -9.19 -19.08 -11.34
CA THR A 236 -10.22 -20.09 -11.41
C THR A 236 -9.67 -21.52 -11.50
N ASN A 237 -8.32 -21.66 -11.50
CA ASN A 237 -7.62 -22.95 -11.71
C ASN A 237 -8.04 -23.67 -12.99
N ALA A 238 -8.30 -22.92 -14.06
CA ALA A 238 -8.69 -23.41 -15.37
C ALA A 238 -7.52 -23.37 -16.36
N TYR A 239 -7.73 -23.95 -17.55
CA TYR A 239 -6.81 -23.84 -18.68
C TYR A 239 -7.43 -23.00 -19.79
N LEU A 240 -6.60 -22.39 -20.63
CA LEU A 240 -7.07 -21.60 -21.79
C LEU A 240 -7.97 -22.39 -22.73
N THR A 241 -7.72 -23.71 -22.86
CA THR A 241 -8.46 -24.61 -23.73
C THR A 241 -9.80 -25.06 -23.17
N ASP A 242 -10.09 -24.82 -21.89
CA ASP A 242 -11.34 -25.26 -21.29
C ASP A 242 -12.50 -24.43 -21.87
N THR A 243 -13.56 -25.09 -22.25
CA THR A 243 -14.76 -24.47 -22.87
C THR A 243 -15.65 -23.83 -21.82
N ASP A 244 -15.84 -24.50 -20.70
CA ASP A 244 -16.70 -24.06 -19.60
C ASP A 244 -15.86 -23.42 -18.47
N ARG A 245 -15.40 -22.22 -18.70
CA ARG A 245 -14.62 -21.41 -17.74
C ARG A 245 -15.04 -19.96 -17.75
N MET A 246 -14.75 -19.26 -16.68
CA MET A 246 -14.92 -17.81 -16.60
C MET A 246 -14.06 -17.10 -17.68
N ARG A 247 -14.69 -16.18 -18.39
CA ARG A 247 -14.04 -15.30 -19.38
C ARG A 247 -14.60 -13.90 -19.25
N TYR A 248 -13.71 -12.92 -19.31
CA TYR A 248 -14.08 -11.54 -19.56
C TYR A 248 -14.27 -11.30 -21.06
N THR A 249 -14.89 -10.19 -21.41
CA THR A 249 -15.18 -9.87 -22.83
C THR A 249 -13.95 -9.35 -23.57
N GLN A 250 -12.87 -9.05 -22.86
CA GLN A 250 -11.67 -8.32 -23.31
C GLN A 250 -11.98 -6.88 -23.76
N GLN A 251 -13.06 -6.29 -23.23
CA GLN A 251 -13.41 -4.89 -23.44
C GLN A 251 -13.16 -4.04 -22.18
N GLU A 252 -12.72 -4.64 -21.10
CA GLU A 252 -12.53 -4.04 -19.77
C GLU A 252 -11.15 -3.36 -19.64
N TYR A 253 -10.74 -2.58 -20.69
CA TYR A 253 -9.50 -1.79 -20.70
C TYR A 253 -9.77 -0.30 -20.52
N LEU A 254 -8.71 0.47 -20.23
CA LEU A 254 -8.80 1.92 -20.09
C LEU A 254 -9.01 2.56 -21.47
N LYS A 255 -10.29 2.69 -21.88
CA LYS A 255 -10.74 3.24 -23.15
C LYS A 255 -10.54 4.74 -23.24
N SER A 256 -10.37 5.26 -24.46
CA SER A 256 -10.41 6.69 -24.72
C SER A 256 -11.82 7.27 -24.60
N GLU A 257 -11.91 8.58 -24.48
CA GLU A 257 -13.19 9.30 -24.54
C GLU A 257 -13.97 8.98 -25.82
N GLU A 258 -13.26 8.94 -26.96
CA GLU A 258 -13.84 8.65 -28.27
C GLU A 258 -14.47 7.25 -28.30
N GLU A 259 -13.75 6.23 -27.80
CA GLU A 259 -14.26 4.86 -27.69
C GLU A 259 -15.49 4.77 -26.79
N MET A 260 -15.49 5.49 -25.66
CA MET A 260 -16.63 5.52 -24.75
C MET A 260 -17.82 6.28 -25.35
N LEU A 261 -17.58 7.39 -26.04
CA LEU A 261 -18.62 8.16 -26.70
C LEU A 261 -19.28 7.35 -27.81
N ASP A 262 -18.52 6.57 -28.56
CA ASP A 262 -19.05 5.67 -29.60
C ASP A 262 -19.96 4.59 -29.00
N MET A 263 -19.61 4.08 -27.82
CA MET A 263 -20.42 3.08 -27.11
C MET A 263 -21.72 3.69 -26.53
N PHE A 264 -21.69 4.91 -26.04
CA PHE A 264 -22.80 5.58 -25.37
C PHE A 264 -23.33 6.78 -26.17
N TYR A 265 -23.23 6.75 -27.51
CA TYR A 265 -23.59 7.87 -28.39
C TYR A 265 -25.06 8.37 -28.26
N LYS A 266 -25.97 7.49 -27.77
CA LYS A 266 -27.39 7.85 -27.52
C LYS A 266 -27.56 8.60 -26.19
N HIS A 267 -26.62 8.49 -25.28
CA HIS A 267 -26.65 9.03 -23.92
C HIS A 267 -25.30 9.68 -23.55
N PRO A 268 -24.84 10.69 -24.32
CA PRO A 268 -23.53 11.31 -24.10
C PRO A 268 -23.44 12.01 -22.73
N GLU A 269 -24.57 12.37 -22.12
CA GLU A 269 -24.64 12.93 -20.77
C GLU A 269 -24.08 11.98 -19.72
N THR A 270 -24.11 10.67 -19.95
CA THR A 270 -23.55 9.68 -19.01
C THR A 270 -22.04 9.80 -18.87
N LEU A 271 -21.36 10.30 -19.89
CA LEU A 271 -19.91 10.58 -19.88
C LEU A 271 -19.64 11.93 -19.19
N SER A 272 -20.37 12.98 -19.53
CA SER A 272 -20.21 14.29 -18.89
C SER A 272 -20.53 14.25 -17.39
N ASN A 273 -21.46 13.39 -16.95
CA ASN A 273 -21.73 13.19 -15.52
C ASN A 273 -20.53 12.61 -14.75
N THR A 274 -19.60 11.89 -15.41
CA THR A 274 -18.36 11.42 -14.75
C THR A 274 -17.44 12.57 -14.39
N LEU A 275 -17.43 13.66 -15.16
CA LEU A 275 -16.72 14.89 -14.83
C LEU A 275 -17.33 15.58 -13.62
N GLU A 276 -18.68 15.67 -13.59
CA GLU A 276 -19.36 16.23 -12.42
C GLU A 276 -18.98 15.49 -11.14
N VAL A 277 -18.91 14.15 -11.20
CA VAL A 277 -18.43 13.33 -10.08
C VAL A 277 -16.99 13.72 -9.71
N ALA A 278 -16.11 13.81 -10.69
CA ALA A 278 -14.72 14.18 -10.44
C ALA A 278 -14.57 15.61 -9.88
N GLU A 279 -15.41 16.56 -10.30
CA GLU A 279 -15.42 17.93 -9.80
C GLU A 279 -15.86 18.03 -8.34
N LYS A 280 -16.79 17.17 -7.88
CA LYS A 280 -17.22 17.09 -6.48
C LYS A 280 -16.16 16.58 -5.53
N ILE A 281 -15.08 15.97 -6.03
CA ILE A 281 -14.04 15.35 -5.22
C ILE A 281 -12.88 16.33 -4.99
N GLU A 282 -12.48 16.49 -3.75
CA GLU A 282 -11.33 17.31 -3.36
C GLU A 282 -10.05 16.45 -3.40
N VAL A 283 -8.91 17.08 -3.70
CA VAL A 283 -7.60 16.44 -3.52
C VAL A 283 -7.18 16.62 -2.06
N PHE A 284 -6.92 15.52 -1.38
CA PHE A 284 -6.50 15.53 0.02
C PHE A 284 -5.27 14.64 0.26
N LYS A 285 -4.60 14.87 1.37
CA LYS A 285 -3.45 14.07 1.81
C LYS A 285 -3.90 13.03 2.83
N VAL A 286 -3.36 11.82 2.70
CA VAL A 286 -3.51 10.76 3.70
C VAL A 286 -2.28 10.64 4.60
N ASP A 287 -1.17 11.26 4.18
CA ASP A 287 0.07 11.33 4.96
C ASP A 287 -0.18 12.16 6.23
N LYS A 288 0.35 11.72 7.37
CA LYS A 288 0.17 12.35 8.67
C LYS A 288 1.49 12.39 9.43
N ASP A 289 1.59 13.36 10.33
CA ASP A 289 2.64 13.36 11.34
C ASP A 289 2.52 12.13 12.26
N PRO A 290 3.63 11.70 12.89
CA PRO A 290 3.64 10.55 13.79
C PRO A 290 2.59 10.63 14.89
N ILE A 291 1.78 9.58 15.01
CA ILE A 291 0.75 9.41 16.04
C ILE A 291 1.21 8.28 16.96
N LEU A 292 1.90 8.65 18.03
CA LEU A 292 2.43 7.67 18.96
C LEU A 292 1.32 7.11 19.88
N PRO A 293 1.37 5.82 20.22
CA PRO A 293 0.57 5.27 21.30
C PRO A 293 0.86 6.02 22.59
N LYS A 294 -0.09 6.02 23.52
CA LYS A 294 0.09 6.56 24.86
C LYS A 294 0.74 5.50 25.74
N PHE A 295 1.73 5.91 26.52
CA PHE A 295 2.28 5.07 27.58
C PHE A 295 1.58 5.38 28.91
N ASP A 296 0.99 4.36 29.56
CA ASP A 296 0.36 4.52 30.86
C ASP A 296 1.42 4.49 31.97
N LEU A 297 1.53 5.61 32.70
CA LEU A 297 2.50 5.79 33.74
C LEU A 297 2.10 5.04 35.03
N PRO A 298 3.05 4.45 35.78
CA PRO A 298 2.74 3.82 37.06
C PRO A 298 2.13 4.79 38.08
N GLU A 299 1.13 4.32 38.83
CA GLU A 299 0.47 5.12 39.86
C GLU A 299 1.43 5.64 40.96
N GLU A 300 2.42 4.83 41.32
CA GLU A 300 3.46 5.19 42.30
C GLU A 300 4.28 6.41 41.83
N PHE A 301 4.60 6.49 40.52
CA PHE A 301 5.30 7.63 39.96
C PHE A 301 4.40 8.88 39.90
N LEU A 302 3.13 8.69 39.56
CA LEU A 302 2.15 9.77 39.50
C LEU A 302 1.84 10.40 40.91
N ALA A 303 2.07 9.67 41.98
CA ALA A 303 1.87 10.19 43.34
C ALA A 303 2.85 11.36 43.65
N ASP A 304 4.06 11.33 43.09
CA ASP A 304 5.08 12.36 43.31
C ASP A 304 5.39 13.19 42.06
N ILE A 305 4.45 13.25 41.11
CA ILE A 305 4.68 13.79 39.78
C ILE A 305 5.19 15.24 39.77
N ASP A 306 4.68 16.09 40.66
CA ASP A 306 5.06 17.50 40.75
C ASP A 306 6.55 17.66 41.07
N THR A 307 7.08 16.78 41.93
CA THR A 307 8.53 16.75 42.24
C THR A 307 9.38 16.41 41.02
N TYR A 308 8.92 15.46 40.20
CA TYR A 308 9.63 15.06 38.98
C TYR A 308 9.51 16.08 37.86
N LEU A 309 8.36 16.73 37.72
CA LEU A 309 8.17 17.83 36.76
C LEU A 309 9.09 19.01 37.04
N GLU A 310 9.25 19.39 38.32
CA GLU A 310 10.17 20.47 38.72
C GLU A 310 11.64 20.04 38.54
N ARG A 311 11.98 18.79 38.90
CA ARG A 311 13.35 18.25 38.77
C ARG A 311 13.85 18.24 37.34
N TYR A 312 12.99 17.90 36.35
CA TYR A 312 13.36 17.73 34.94
C TYR A 312 12.85 18.85 34.06
N LYS A 313 12.51 19.99 34.65
CA LYS A 313 11.91 21.14 33.97
C LYS A 313 12.69 21.58 32.74
N ASP A 314 14.02 21.70 32.85
CA ASP A 314 14.89 22.16 31.74
C ASP A 314 14.81 21.25 30.51
N ILE A 315 14.68 19.93 30.73
CA ILE A 315 14.52 18.97 29.63
C ILE A 315 13.09 19.03 29.06
N ILE A 316 12.09 19.17 29.93
CA ILE A 316 10.68 19.28 29.53
C ILE A 316 10.45 20.53 28.68
N ASP A 317 11.01 21.67 29.09
CA ASP A 317 10.84 22.95 28.41
C ASP A 317 11.43 22.95 26.99
N GLU A 318 12.50 22.19 26.72
CA GLU A 318 13.05 21.99 25.38
C GLU A 318 12.07 21.34 24.39
N GLY A 319 11.17 20.49 24.89
CA GLY A 319 10.18 19.79 24.07
C GLY A 319 8.74 20.29 24.23
N ARG A 320 8.53 21.38 24.96
CA ARG A 320 7.20 21.87 25.30
C ARG A 320 6.35 22.25 24.10
N CYS A 321 6.98 22.69 23.02
CA CYS A 321 6.32 22.98 21.76
C CYS A 321 6.77 22.02 20.65
N ASP A 322 5.87 21.70 19.75
CA ASP A 322 6.19 20.97 18.52
C ASP A 322 6.89 21.88 17.49
N LYS A 323 7.29 21.33 16.34
CA LYS A 323 7.95 22.09 15.25
C LYS A 323 7.07 23.21 14.66
N SER A 324 5.76 23.13 14.83
CA SER A 324 4.77 24.12 14.38
C SER A 324 4.47 25.18 15.42
N GLY A 325 5.09 25.09 16.62
CA GLY A 325 4.88 25.99 17.74
C GLY A 325 3.65 25.68 18.60
N ASN A 326 3.00 24.52 18.40
CA ASN A 326 1.87 24.12 19.24
C ASN A 326 2.39 23.55 20.56
N GLU A 327 1.76 23.95 21.67
CA GLU A 327 2.11 23.45 23.00
C GLU A 327 1.68 21.98 23.14
N ARG A 328 2.60 21.12 23.59
CA ARG A 328 2.31 19.73 23.96
C ARG A 328 1.68 19.70 25.35
N GLY A 329 0.64 18.86 25.53
CA GLY A 329 -0.12 18.82 26.78
C GLY A 329 0.64 18.25 27.98
N GLU A 330 0.00 18.30 29.18
CA GLU A 330 0.59 17.80 30.41
C GLU A 330 0.97 16.30 30.36
N GLU A 331 0.24 15.48 29.62
CA GLU A 331 0.57 14.05 29.45
C GLU A 331 1.97 13.88 28.87
N PHE A 332 2.32 14.67 27.87
CA PHE A 332 3.66 14.66 27.30
C PHE A 332 4.73 15.03 28.34
N CYS A 333 4.50 16.08 29.12
CA CYS A 333 5.42 16.49 30.17
C CYS A 333 5.65 15.38 31.22
N ARG A 334 4.59 14.67 31.59
CA ARG A 334 4.65 13.54 32.51
C ARG A 334 5.45 12.37 31.93
N SER A 335 5.25 12.06 30.64
CA SER A 335 6.04 11.01 29.95
C SER A 335 7.51 11.37 29.89
N VAL A 336 7.86 12.65 29.59
CA VAL A 336 9.25 13.13 29.64
C VAL A 336 9.85 12.98 31.03
N ALA A 337 9.13 13.40 32.07
CA ALA A 337 9.59 13.28 33.46
C ALA A 337 9.88 11.82 33.83
N TYR A 338 9.02 10.90 33.41
CA TYR A 338 9.21 9.46 33.66
C TYR A 338 10.38 8.88 32.87
N LEU A 339 10.52 9.26 31.60
CA LEU A 339 11.68 8.87 30.79
C LEU A 339 13.00 9.31 31.44
N CYS A 340 13.08 10.58 31.88
CA CYS A 340 14.24 11.09 32.59
C CYS A 340 14.50 10.30 33.87
N HIS A 341 13.47 10.05 34.68
CA HIS A 341 13.58 9.27 35.91
C HIS A 341 14.19 7.90 35.68
N LEU A 342 13.64 7.12 34.73
CA LEU A 342 14.13 5.80 34.39
C LEU A 342 15.56 5.85 33.80
N THR A 343 15.84 6.87 32.98
CA THR A 343 17.18 7.03 32.36
C THR A 343 18.24 7.28 33.41
N TYR A 344 18.02 8.18 34.38
CA TYR A 344 18.98 8.47 35.44
C TYR A 344 19.11 7.32 36.43
N GLN A 345 18.05 6.59 36.75
CA GLN A 345 18.15 5.34 37.50
C GLN A 345 19.01 4.30 36.78
N GLY A 346 18.77 4.14 35.47
CA GLY A 346 19.54 3.24 34.64
C GLY A 346 21.01 3.68 34.46
N ALA A 347 21.26 4.98 34.38
CA ALA A 347 22.61 5.53 34.34
C ALA A 347 23.40 5.25 35.59
N GLN A 348 22.77 5.40 36.78
CA GLN A 348 23.40 5.02 38.05
C GLN A 348 23.74 3.51 38.08
N TRP A 349 22.86 2.66 37.54
CA TRP A 349 23.15 1.22 37.46
C TRP A 349 24.25 0.87 36.46
N ARG A 350 24.36 1.59 35.30
CA ARG A 350 25.35 1.33 34.24
C ARG A 350 26.74 1.91 34.55
N TYR A 351 26.76 3.16 35.03
CA TYR A 351 28.00 3.95 35.21
C TYR A 351 28.40 4.12 36.69
N GLY A 352 27.53 3.70 37.66
CA GLY A 352 27.77 3.90 39.08
C GLY A 352 27.24 5.26 39.59
N GLU A 353 27.48 5.50 40.92
CA GLU A 353 26.98 6.72 41.58
C GLU A 353 27.66 8.01 41.09
N GLN A 354 28.88 7.92 40.56
CA GLN A 354 29.64 9.06 40.05
C GLN A 354 29.86 8.89 38.54
N MET A 355 28.96 9.45 37.75
CA MET A 355 29.11 9.57 36.31
C MET A 355 30.21 10.59 35.97
N THR A 356 30.93 10.37 34.88
CA THR A 356 31.85 11.37 34.32
C THR A 356 31.02 12.53 33.71
N GLU A 357 31.65 13.71 33.56
CA GLU A 357 31.05 14.89 32.94
C GLU A 357 30.55 14.54 31.51
N GLU A 358 31.38 13.86 30.73
CA GLU A 358 31.05 13.37 29.38
C GLU A 358 29.78 12.50 29.36
N GLN A 359 29.63 11.57 30.31
CA GLN A 359 28.44 10.72 30.40
C GLN A 359 27.18 11.51 30.75
N ALA A 360 27.29 12.46 31.68
CA ALA A 360 26.18 13.29 32.09
C ALA A 360 25.72 14.23 30.97
N GLU A 361 26.64 14.91 30.29
CA GLU A 361 26.36 15.80 29.16
C GLU A 361 25.72 15.02 27.99
N ARG A 362 26.23 13.82 27.69
CA ARG A 362 25.68 12.99 26.62
C ARG A 362 24.24 12.55 26.90
N ILE A 363 23.94 12.10 28.11
CA ILE A 363 22.58 11.70 28.51
C ILE A 363 21.63 12.89 28.45
N GLU A 364 22.03 14.05 28.96
CA GLU A 364 21.21 15.26 28.95
C GLU A 364 20.93 15.73 27.52
N PHE A 365 21.94 15.75 26.66
CA PHE A 365 21.82 16.10 25.24
C PHE A 365 20.82 15.17 24.52
N GLU A 366 20.93 13.84 24.73
CA GLU A 366 20.02 12.88 24.11
C GLU A 366 18.59 13.05 24.63
N LEU A 367 18.38 13.20 25.94
CA LEU A 367 17.06 13.42 26.53
C LEU A 367 16.41 14.69 25.98
N LYS A 368 17.13 15.81 25.88
CA LYS A 368 16.65 17.04 25.27
C LYS A 368 16.25 16.84 23.80
N THR A 369 17.06 16.10 23.06
CA THR A 369 16.78 15.80 21.65
C THR A 369 15.54 14.92 21.50
N ILE A 370 15.42 13.83 22.28
CA ILE A 370 14.25 12.94 22.28
C ILE A 370 12.98 13.72 22.63
N CYS A 371 13.06 14.57 23.64
CA CYS A 371 11.96 15.43 24.07
C CYS A 371 11.54 16.42 22.96
N LYS A 372 12.49 17.14 22.38
CA LYS A 372 12.27 18.10 21.28
C LYS A 372 11.62 17.43 20.07
N MET A 373 12.05 16.22 19.72
CA MET A 373 11.49 15.45 18.60
C MET A 373 10.11 14.81 18.91
N GLY A 374 9.69 14.75 20.20
CA GLY A 374 8.38 14.24 20.60
C GLY A 374 8.29 12.74 20.78
N PHE A 375 9.39 12.05 21.08
CA PHE A 375 9.46 10.58 21.18
C PHE A 375 9.63 9.99 22.59
N PRO A 376 9.23 10.65 23.71
CA PRO A 376 9.37 10.04 25.04
C PRO A 376 8.58 8.75 25.16
N ASP A 377 7.30 8.71 24.72
CA ASP A 377 6.46 7.53 24.79
C ASP A 377 7.04 6.36 23.97
N TYR A 378 7.68 6.65 22.84
CA TYR A 378 8.34 5.62 22.04
C TYR A 378 9.40 4.86 22.85
N PHE A 379 10.31 5.59 23.53
CA PHE A 379 11.35 4.97 24.35
C PHE A 379 10.77 4.19 25.54
N LEU A 380 9.71 4.73 26.16
CA LEU A 380 9.01 4.08 27.26
C LEU A 380 8.34 2.77 26.82
N ILE A 381 7.67 2.77 25.68
CA ILE A 381 7.03 1.59 25.09
C ILE A 381 8.08 0.51 24.78
N VAL A 382 9.19 0.89 24.13
CA VAL A 382 10.27 -0.04 23.79
C VAL A 382 10.92 -0.63 25.05
N GLN A 383 11.19 0.22 26.04
CA GLN A 383 11.75 -0.24 27.32
C GLN A 383 10.82 -1.21 28.03
N ASP A 384 9.53 -0.95 28.03
CA ASP A 384 8.52 -1.74 28.73
C ASP A 384 8.41 -3.16 28.21
N PHE A 385 8.22 -3.35 26.89
CA PHE A 385 8.10 -4.72 26.36
C PHE A 385 9.42 -5.48 26.37
N ILE A 386 10.59 -4.82 26.33
CA ILE A 386 11.88 -5.46 26.56
C ILE A 386 12.01 -5.93 28.03
N ALA A 387 11.59 -5.09 28.97
CA ALA A 387 11.57 -5.45 30.39
C ALA A 387 10.60 -6.61 30.66
N ALA A 388 9.40 -6.58 30.08
CA ALA A 388 8.43 -7.66 30.16
C ALA A 388 9.01 -8.97 29.58
N ALA A 389 9.61 -8.93 28.40
CA ALA A 389 10.25 -10.10 27.78
C ALA A 389 11.31 -10.71 28.69
N ARG A 390 12.18 -9.89 29.27
CA ARG A 390 13.22 -10.36 30.22
C ARG A 390 12.65 -10.95 31.48
N SER A 391 11.59 -10.36 32.04
CA SER A 391 10.92 -10.89 33.24
C SER A 391 10.30 -12.26 33.02
N GLU A 392 9.90 -12.58 31.80
CA GLU A 392 9.39 -13.89 31.39
C GLU A 392 10.54 -14.88 30.95
N GLY A 393 11.80 -14.48 31.11
CA GLY A 393 12.93 -15.30 30.73
C GLY A 393 13.13 -15.43 29.22
N ILE A 394 12.62 -14.48 28.43
CA ILE A 394 12.86 -14.38 26.99
C ILE A 394 14.20 -13.68 26.79
N SER A 395 15.11 -14.29 26.01
CA SER A 395 16.39 -13.68 25.70
C SER A 395 16.23 -12.54 24.72
N VAL A 396 16.82 -11.39 25.05
CA VAL A 396 16.82 -10.18 24.23
C VAL A 396 18.24 -9.86 23.79
N GLY A 397 18.44 -9.59 22.51
CA GLY A 397 19.74 -9.24 21.93
C GLY A 397 20.34 -7.97 22.53
N PRO A 398 21.65 -7.76 22.35
CA PRO A 398 22.37 -6.61 22.92
C PRO A 398 22.03 -5.27 22.26
N GLY A 399 21.23 -5.27 21.21
CA GLY A 399 20.92 -4.15 20.34
C GLY A 399 21.69 -4.21 19.02
N ARG A 400 21.12 -3.61 18.00
CA ARG A 400 21.65 -3.56 16.64
C ARG A 400 21.28 -2.24 15.96
N GLY A 401 21.81 -2.00 14.75
CA GLY A 401 21.49 -0.82 13.97
C GLY A 401 21.93 0.49 14.62
N SER A 402 21.18 1.56 14.37
CA SER A 402 21.50 2.91 14.84
C SER A 402 21.19 3.13 16.32
N ALA A 403 20.23 2.39 16.89
CA ALA A 403 19.82 2.50 18.29
C ALA A 403 20.95 2.22 19.30
N ALA A 404 21.96 1.42 18.89
CA ALA A 404 23.16 1.18 19.69
C ALA A 404 23.99 2.47 19.96
N GLY A 405 23.76 3.56 19.20
CA GLY A 405 24.39 4.85 19.41
C GLY A 405 23.76 5.72 20.50
N SER A 406 22.68 5.27 21.17
CA SER A 406 21.99 6.02 22.20
C SER A 406 22.40 5.62 23.62
N ALA A 407 22.91 6.57 24.40
CA ALA A 407 23.21 6.41 25.82
C ALA A 407 21.91 6.29 26.64
N VAL A 408 20.85 6.99 26.26
CA VAL A 408 19.51 6.82 26.86
C VAL A 408 18.99 5.40 26.66
N ALA A 409 19.08 4.84 25.45
CA ALA A 409 18.67 3.46 25.18
C ALA A 409 19.52 2.44 25.98
N TYR A 410 20.81 2.73 26.18
CA TYR A 410 21.70 1.92 27.00
C TYR A 410 21.32 1.99 28.49
N CYS A 411 21.03 3.17 29.04
CA CYS A 411 20.57 3.36 30.41
C CYS A 411 19.21 2.70 30.65
N LEU A 412 18.28 2.79 29.71
CA LEU A 412 16.97 2.13 29.75
C LEU A 412 17.03 0.60 29.57
N LYS A 413 18.23 0.04 29.39
CA LYS A 413 18.43 -1.40 29.11
C LYS A 413 17.77 -1.86 27.80
N ILE A 414 17.46 -0.95 26.89
CA ILE A 414 17.02 -1.26 25.52
C ILE A 414 18.19 -1.91 24.78
N THR A 415 19.38 -1.33 24.89
CA THR A 415 20.62 -1.89 24.37
C THR A 415 21.59 -2.28 25.47
N ASN A 416 22.57 -3.15 25.16
CA ASN A 416 23.65 -3.55 26.08
C ASN A 416 25.04 -3.14 25.55
N ILE A 417 25.07 -2.21 24.58
CA ILE A 417 26.29 -1.64 24.00
C ILE A 417 26.44 -0.23 24.53
N ASP A 418 27.54 0.06 25.20
CA ASP A 418 27.86 1.41 25.71
C ASP A 418 28.31 2.30 24.55
N PRO A 419 27.50 3.28 24.11
CA PRO A 419 27.85 4.11 22.97
C PRO A 419 29.03 5.05 23.21
N ILE A 420 29.26 5.46 24.46
CA ILE A 420 30.37 6.34 24.82
C ILE A 420 31.68 5.55 24.74
N LYS A 421 31.74 4.36 25.33
CA LYS A 421 32.89 3.49 25.27
C LYS A 421 33.36 3.12 23.84
N TYR A 422 32.40 3.01 22.90
CA TYR A 422 32.66 2.64 21.50
C TYR A 422 32.58 3.80 20.53
N ASP A 423 32.51 5.04 21.01
CA ASP A 423 32.47 6.27 20.21
C ASP A 423 31.36 6.22 19.12
N LEU A 424 30.17 5.81 19.52
CA LEU A 424 29.01 5.71 18.62
C LEU A 424 28.21 7.03 18.61
N LEU A 425 27.82 7.44 17.41
CA LEU A 425 27.12 8.72 17.19
C LEU A 425 25.60 8.55 17.36
N PHE A 426 25.02 9.36 18.25
CA PHE A 426 23.56 9.42 18.46
C PHE A 426 22.81 9.99 17.26
N GLU A 427 23.41 10.93 16.55
CA GLU A 427 22.83 11.61 15.38
C GLU A 427 22.57 10.66 14.19
N ARG A 428 23.16 9.48 14.21
CA ARG A 428 22.81 8.39 13.27
C ARG A 428 21.49 7.72 13.60
N PHE A 429 21.06 7.78 14.86
CA PHE A 429 19.80 7.21 15.33
C PHE A 429 18.69 8.26 15.32
N LEU A 430 18.91 9.41 15.95
CA LEU A 430 17.98 10.54 15.97
C LEU A 430 18.69 11.83 15.57
N ASN A 431 18.16 12.49 14.55
CA ASN A 431 18.68 13.77 14.07
C ASN A 431 17.53 14.77 13.93
N PRO A 432 17.54 15.89 14.67
CA PRO A 432 16.51 16.93 14.59
C PRO A 432 16.30 17.52 13.18
N ASP A 433 17.33 17.47 12.33
CA ASP A 433 17.27 17.96 10.95
C ASP A 433 16.60 16.97 9.97
N ARG A 434 16.39 15.74 10.40
CA ARG A 434 15.69 14.69 9.63
C ARG A 434 14.42 14.29 10.37
N ILE A 435 13.27 14.44 9.71
CA ILE A 435 11.96 14.01 10.24
C ILE A 435 11.77 12.51 9.92
N ASN A 436 12.51 11.64 10.61
CA ASN A 436 12.26 10.21 10.54
C ASN A 436 11.86 9.71 11.93
N MET A 437 10.93 8.75 11.98
CA MET A 437 10.65 8.05 13.22
C MET A 437 11.89 7.26 13.66
N PRO A 438 12.16 7.16 14.97
CA PRO A 438 13.20 6.26 15.46
C PRO A 438 12.81 4.82 15.12
N ASP A 439 13.79 4.03 14.67
CA ASP A 439 13.61 2.62 14.36
C ASP A 439 14.53 1.80 15.25
N VAL A 440 13.94 1.10 16.22
CA VAL A 440 14.67 0.21 17.14
C VAL A 440 14.36 -1.23 16.77
N ASP A 441 15.29 -1.83 16.04
CA ASP A 441 15.27 -3.26 15.76
C ASP A 441 15.58 -4.06 17.04
N ILE A 442 14.70 -4.98 17.43
CA ILE A 442 14.87 -5.77 18.63
C ILE A 442 14.92 -7.25 18.27
N ASP A 443 16.02 -7.89 18.69
CA ASP A 443 16.19 -9.32 18.53
C ASP A 443 15.70 -10.05 19.78
N PHE A 444 14.73 -10.94 19.62
CA PHE A 444 14.27 -11.87 20.65
C PHE A 444 14.67 -13.31 20.33
N ASP A 445 14.72 -14.18 21.33
CA ASP A 445 14.82 -15.60 21.03
C ASP A 445 13.56 -16.06 20.23
N ASP A 446 13.80 -16.96 19.28
CA ASP A 446 12.76 -17.34 18.31
C ASP A 446 11.57 -18.04 18.99
N ASP A 447 11.82 -18.77 20.09
CA ASP A 447 10.81 -19.51 20.84
C ASP A 447 9.97 -18.60 21.74
N GLY A 448 10.57 -17.53 22.30
CA GLY A 448 9.91 -16.60 23.22
C GLY A 448 9.18 -15.44 22.56
N ARG A 449 9.53 -15.10 21.32
CA ARG A 449 9.01 -13.93 20.60
C ARG A 449 7.47 -13.86 20.57
N TYR A 450 6.78 -14.97 20.43
CA TYR A 450 5.33 -15.02 20.41
C TYR A 450 4.70 -14.49 21.72
N ARG A 451 5.30 -14.76 22.87
CA ARG A 451 4.80 -14.25 24.16
C ARG A 451 4.92 -12.73 24.26
N VAL A 452 5.89 -12.13 23.58
CA VAL A 452 6.00 -10.66 23.50
C VAL A 452 4.81 -10.08 22.74
N PHE A 453 4.37 -10.69 21.64
CA PHE A 453 3.16 -10.28 20.93
C PHE A 453 1.92 -10.39 21.81
N GLN A 454 1.77 -11.47 22.57
CA GLN A 454 0.66 -11.64 23.52
C GLN A 454 0.65 -10.54 24.58
N TYR A 455 1.83 -10.24 25.18
CA TYR A 455 1.95 -9.16 26.15
C TYR A 455 1.49 -7.80 25.57
N ILE A 456 1.89 -7.49 24.37
CA ILE A 456 1.51 -6.24 23.69
C ILE A 456 -0.01 -6.21 23.43
N GLU A 457 -0.57 -7.34 22.98
CA GLU A 457 -2.01 -7.48 22.74
C GLU A 457 -2.83 -7.32 24.05
N GLU A 458 -2.38 -7.91 25.13
CA GLU A 458 -3.01 -7.78 26.46
C GLU A 458 -2.93 -6.35 26.99
N LYS A 459 -1.79 -5.67 26.77
CA LYS A 459 -1.56 -4.32 27.28
C LYS A 459 -2.32 -3.24 26.52
N TYR A 460 -2.28 -3.26 25.18
CA TYR A 460 -2.87 -2.22 24.33
C TYR A 460 -4.28 -2.57 23.82
N GLY A 461 -4.63 -3.84 23.80
CA GLY A 461 -5.90 -4.33 23.26
C GLY A 461 -5.86 -4.63 21.76
N LYS A 462 -6.67 -5.61 21.35
CA LYS A 462 -6.72 -6.12 19.94
C LYS A 462 -7.01 -5.05 18.89
N GLU A 463 -7.76 -4.02 19.23
CA GLU A 463 -8.16 -2.96 18.30
C GLU A 463 -7.08 -1.90 18.08
N GLN A 464 -6.06 -1.86 18.94
CA GLN A 464 -4.96 -0.91 18.85
C GLN A 464 -3.71 -1.50 18.20
N ILE A 465 -3.71 -2.79 17.90
CA ILE A 465 -2.58 -3.47 17.29
C ILE A 465 -2.97 -4.13 15.96
N SER A 466 -2.02 -4.22 15.07
CA SER A 466 -2.14 -5.04 13.85
C SER A 466 -0.79 -5.51 13.36
N HIS A 467 -0.79 -6.65 12.69
CA HIS A 467 0.34 -7.04 11.87
C HIS A 467 0.43 -6.19 10.59
N VAL A 468 1.58 -6.22 9.93
CA VAL A 468 1.80 -5.54 8.65
C VAL A 468 1.57 -6.52 7.51
N ILE A 469 0.84 -6.09 6.48
CA ILE A 469 0.64 -6.87 5.25
C ILE A 469 1.93 -6.96 4.44
N THR A 470 2.05 -8.04 3.69
CA THR A 470 3.04 -8.18 2.61
C THR A 470 2.34 -8.62 1.34
N TYR A 471 2.84 -8.18 0.18
CA TYR A 471 2.33 -8.57 -1.12
C TYR A 471 3.31 -9.48 -1.84
N GLY A 472 2.89 -10.70 -2.10
CA GLY A 472 3.62 -11.62 -2.99
C GLY A 472 3.28 -11.30 -4.45
N THR A 473 4.30 -10.96 -5.26
CA THR A 473 4.12 -10.66 -6.68
C THR A 473 4.61 -11.81 -7.55
N MET A 474 4.14 -11.87 -8.80
CA MET A 474 4.65 -12.80 -9.80
C MET A 474 6.06 -12.39 -10.21
N ALA A 475 7.08 -13.08 -9.69
CA ALA A 475 8.45 -12.92 -10.13
C ALA A 475 8.69 -13.61 -11.49
N ALA A 476 9.76 -13.26 -12.18
CA ALA A 476 10.09 -13.75 -13.53
C ALA A 476 9.89 -15.26 -13.73
N LYS A 477 10.46 -16.09 -12.84
CA LYS A 477 10.36 -17.57 -12.95
C LYS A 477 8.93 -18.07 -12.67
N SER A 478 8.23 -17.47 -11.70
CA SER A 478 6.85 -17.86 -11.39
C SER A 478 5.88 -17.43 -12.48
N ALA A 479 6.05 -16.24 -13.06
CA ALA A 479 5.23 -15.78 -14.18
C ALA A 479 5.32 -16.73 -15.38
N ILE A 480 6.53 -17.17 -15.76
CA ILE A 480 6.71 -18.17 -16.84
C ILE A 480 5.99 -19.48 -16.47
N LYS A 481 6.17 -19.99 -15.25
CA LYS A 481 5.54 -21.25 -14.83
C LYS A 481 4.02 -21.16 -14.79
N ASP A 482 3.47 -20.06 -14.31
CA ASP A 482 2.04 -19.86 -14.21
C ASP A 482 1.40 -19.75 -15.61
N VAL A 483 1.99 -18.95 -16.51
CA VAL A 483 1.51 -18.85 -17.90
C VAL A 483 1.65 -20.18 -18.65
N ALA A 484 2.80 -20.86 -18.52
CA ALA A 484 3.02 -22.19 -19.09
C ALA A 484 1.95 -23.20 -18.63
N ARG A 485 1.62 -23.19 -17.33
CA ARG A 485 0.60 -24.06 -16.75
C ARG A 485 -0.77 -23.86 -17.38
N VAL A 486 -1.25 -22.63 -17.44
CA VAL A 486 -2.59 -22.35 -18.01
C VAL A 486 -2.65 -22.54 -19.52
N SER A 487 -1.51 -22.46 -20.21
CA SER A 487 -1.36 -22.76 -21.65
C SER A 487 -1.16 -24.25 -21.93
N ARG A 488 -1.11 -25.12 -20.91
CA ARG A 488 -0.83 -26.57 -20.98
C ARG A 488 0.55 -26.91 -21.56
N MET A 489 1.53 -26.00 -21.49
CA MET A 489 2.92 -26.30 -21.80
C MET A 489 3.45 -27.39 -20.85
N SER A 490 4.33 -28.25 -21.37
CA SER A 490 4.94 -29.30 -20.53
C SER A 490 5.76 -28.73 -19.39
N ILE A 491 5.79 -29.45 -18.25
CA ILE A 491 6.60 -29.05 -17.09
C ILE A 491 8.10 -29.03 -17.45
N GLU A 492 8.55 -29.93 -18.33
CA GLU A 492 9.93 -30.01 -18.77
C GLU A 492 10.35 -28.75 -19.54
N GLU A 493 9.51 -28.29 -20.47
CA GLU A 493 9.75 -27.09 -21.25
C GLU A 493 9.70 -25.83 -20.39
N SER A 494 8.71 -25.72 -19.52
CA SER A 494 8.61 -24.63 -18.53
C SER A 494 9.84 -24.56 -17.62
N ASN A 495 10.36 -25.71 -17.17
CA ASN A 495 11.57 -25.77 -16.36
C ASN A 495 12.82 -25.42 -17.18
N ARG A 496 12.89 -25.79 -18.45
CA ARG A 496 13.97 -25.40 -19.36
C ARG A 496 14.04 -23.87 -19.49
N LEU A 497 12.93 -23.21 -19.77
CA LEU A 497 12.85 -21.76 -19.92
C LEU A 497 13.22 -21.04 -18.60
N THR A 498 12.71 -21.50 -17.47
CA THR A 498 12.98 -20.85 -16.18
C THR A 498 14.43 -21.01 -15.70
N LYS A 499 15.15 -22.05 -16.15
CA LYS A 499 16.60 -22.21 -15.88
C LYS A 499 17.45 -21.14 -16.57
N LEU A 500 16.97 -20.53 -17.65
CA LEU A 500 17.65 -19.41 -18.32
C LEU A 500 17.59 -18.12 -17.51
N ILE A 501 16.67 -18.00 -16.55
CA ILE A 501 16.54 -16.82 -15.70
C ILE A 501 17.51 -16.94 -14.50
N PRO A 502 18.49 -16.03 -14.34
CA PRO A 502 19.41 -16.06 -13.25
C PRO A 502 18.76 -15.72 -11.91
N ASP A 503 19.30 -16.24 -10.80
CA ASP A 503 18.87 -15.88 -9.44
C ASP A 503 19.54 -14.60 -8.94
N LYS A 504 20.69 -14.25 -9.53
CA LYS A 504 21.45 -13.04 -9.19
C LYS A 504 21.26 -11.96 -10.24
N PRO A 505 21.47 -10.68 -9.89
CA PRO A 505 21.46 -9.61 -10.86
C PRO A 505 22.43 -9.87 -12.04
N ILE A 506 22.01 -9.45 -13.24
CA ILE A 506 22.82 -9.54 -14.46
C ILE A 506 23.77 -8.35 -14.46
N VAL A 507 25.06 -8.62 -14.46
CA VAL A 507 26.11 -7.59 -14.45
C VAL A 507 26.63 -7.40 -15.87
N GLN A 508 26.65 -6.15 -16.36
CA GLN A 508 27.23 -5.78 -17.65
C GLN A 508 28.11 -4.55 -17.56
N MET A 509 29.13 -4.51 -18.40
CA MET A 509 29.99 -3.33 -18.55
C MET A 509 29.43 -2.44 -19.65
N GLU A 510 28.89 -1.29 -19.27
CA GLU A 510 28.30 -0.31 -20.18
C GLU A 510 29.20 0.91 -20.35
N ASP A 511 29.14 1.54 -21.53
CA ASP A 511 29.82 2.81 -21.76
C ASP A 511 29.15 3.89 -20.91
N ALA A 512 29.92 4.58 -20.09
CA ALA A 512 29.53 5.72 -19.31
C ALA A 512 30.36 6.96 -19.71
N GLU A 513 29.76 8.13 -19.56
CA GLU A 513 30.38 9.40 -19.90
C GLU A 513 30.05 10.40 -18.79
N ASP A 514 31.08 10.96 -18.17
CA ASP A 514 30.95 12.04 -17.19
C ASP A 514 31.61 13.34 -17.75
N PRO A 515 31.07 14.52 -17.41
CA PRO A 515 31.73 15.78 -17.75
C PRO A 515 33.16 15.80 -17.23
N PHE A 516 34.09 16.32 -18.03
CA PHE A 516 35.49 16.51 -17.67
C PHE A 516 35.74 18.01 -17.48
N ASN A 517 36.03 18.40 -16.24
CA ASN A 517 36.20 19.78 -15.85
C ASN A 517 37.68 20.14 -15.69
N GLU A 518 37.98 21.44 -15.61
CA GLU A 518 39.33 21.94 -15.38
C GLU A 518 39.85 21.46 -14.00
N GLY A 519 40.98 20.75 -14.01
CA GLY A 519 41.53 20.11 -12.80
C GLY A 519 41.23 18.62 -12.64
N ASP A 520 40.36 18.04 -13.47
CA ASP A 520 40.09 16.59 -13.47
C ASP A 520 41.29 15.83 -14.06
N THR A 521 41.47 14.60 -13.58
CA THR A 521 42.46 13.64 -14.11
C THR A 521 41.77 12.41 -14.69
N LEU A 522 42.37 11.80 -15.70
CA LEU A 522 41.91 10.55 -16.26
C LEU A 522 42.54 9.38 -15.50
N GLU A 523 41.69 8.45 -15.10
CA GLU A 523 42.11 7.20 -14.48
C GLU A 523 42.43 6.13 -15.58
N GLU A 524 43.06 5.04 -15.15
CA GLU A 524 43.35 3.93 -16.07
C GLU A 524 42.07 3.35 -16.70
N GLY A 525 42.03 3.26 -18.02
CA GLY A 525 40.86 2.81 -18.78
C GLY A 525 39.86 3.89 -19.17
N GLN A 526 40.04 5.14 -18.74
CA GLN A 526 39.23 6.28 -19.18
C GLN A 526 39.82 6.94 -20.42
N LYS A 527 38.94 7.47 -21.28
CA LYS A 527 39.31 8.20 -22.51
C LYS A 527 38.61 9.54 -22.53
N LEU A 528 39.36 10.59 -22.92
CA LEU A 528 38.79 11.92 -23.16
C LEU A 528 38.11 11.92 -24.54
N ILE A 529 36.88 12.42 -24.57
CA ILE A 529 36.11 12.65 -25.78
C ILE A 529 35.54 14.05 -25.81
N GLU A 530 35.39 14.65 -26.97
CA GLU A 530 34.75 15.96 -27.17
C GLU A 530 33.38 15.74 -27.81
N LYS A 531 32.33 16.38 -27.24
CA LYS A 531 30.96 16.35 -27.76
C LYS A 531 30.34 17.73 -27.82
N GLU A 532 29.51 17.97 -28.82
CA GLU A 532 28.62 19.12 -28.84
C GLU A 532 27.44 18.85 -27.95
N VAL A 533 27.21 19.73 -26.97
CA VAL A 533 26.05 19.68 -26.08
C VAL A 533 25.28 21.00 -26.18
N GLU A 534 23.97 20.91 -26.10
CA GLU A 534 23.11 22.09 -26.03
C GLU A 534 23.07 22.56 -24.58
N ILE A 535 23.37 23.84 -24.38
CA ILE A 535 23.22 24.54 -23.10
C ILE A 535 22.30 25.74 -23.29
N ASP A 536 21.73 26.22 -22.20
CA ASP A 536 20.96 27.46 -22.24
C ASP A 536 21.87 28.62 -22.66
N ASP A 537 21.38 29.47 -23.57
CA ASP A 537 22.12 30.60 -24.08
C ASP A 537 22.22 31.67 -22.96
N PRO A 538 23.44 31.96 -22.44
CA PRO A 538 23.60 32.92 -21.36
C PRO A 538 23.20 34.35 -21.75
N ASP A 539 23.20 34.67 -23.04
CA ASP A 539 22.88 36.00 -23.55
C ASP A 539 21.42 36.13 -24.04
N ASN A 540 20.68 35.03 -24.11
CA ASN A 540 19.29 35.01 -24.60
C ASN A 540 18.41 34.03 -23.80
N PRO A 541 17.70 34.52 -22.75
CA PRO A 541 16.85 33.66 -21.92
C PRO A 541 15.79 32.88 -22.72
N GLY A 542 15.88 31.55 -22.69
CA GLY A 542 15.01 30.63 -23.44
C GLY A 542 15.61 30.18 -24.79
N GLY A 543 16.77 30.72 -25.22
CA GLY A 543 17.56 30.23 -26.34
C GLY A 543 18.47 29.08 -25.92
N LYS A 544 18.89 28.26 -26.89
CA LYS A 544 19.88 27.20 -26.70
C LYS A 544 21.02 27.38 -27.67
N ILE A 545 22.25 27.21 -27.21
CA ILE A 545 23.48 27.22 -28.03
C ILE A 545 24.20 25.90 -27.91
N LYS A 546 24.85 25.50 -28.99
CA LYS A 546 25.72 24.31 -29.03
C LYS A 546 27.13 24.70 -28.63
N VAL A 547 27.66 24.07 -27.61
CA VAL A 547 29.05 24.24 -27.18
C VAL A 547 29.73 22.89 -27.13
N LYS A 548 31.04 22.89 -27.44
CA LYS A 548 31.87 21.70 -27.32
C LYS A 548 32.28 21.55 -25.87
N LYS A 549 31.97 20.41 -25.25
CA LYS A 549 32.44 20.03 -23.93
C LYS A 549 33.20 18.73 -23.94
N GLN A 550 34.15 18.63 -23.05
CA GLN A 550 34.95 17.43 -22.87
C GLN A 550 34.27 16.50 -21.87
N PHE A 551 34.34 15.20 -22.14
CA PHE A 551 33.80 14.12 -21.30
C PHE A 551 34.86 13.03 -21.13
N LYS A 552 34.91 12.42 -19.96
CA LYS A 552 35.64 11.18 -19.74
C LYS A 552 34.70 10.01 -20.07
N LYS A 553 35.10 9.18 -21.04
CA LYS A 553 34.41 7.94 -21.43
C LYS A 553 35.10 6.76 -20.78
N TYR A 554 34.34 5.90 -20.12
CA TYR A 554 34.83 4.71 -19.43
C TYR A 554 33.80 3.59 -19.47
N LYS A 555 34.21 2.38 -19.04
CA LYS A 555 33.27 1.27 -18.80
C LYS A 555 32.84 1.27 -17.37
N LYS A 556 31.52 1.29 -17.14
CA LYS A 556 30.90 1.21 -15.82
C LYS A 556 30.18 -0.13 -15.67
N GLU A 557 30.39 -0.77 -14.54
CA GLU A 557 29.61 -1.94 -14.16
C GLU A 557 28.19 -1.54 -13.80
N VAL A 558 27.20 -2.11 -14.52
CA VAL A 558 25.78 -1.88 -14.28
C VAL A 558 25.12 -3.19 -13.93
N SER A 559 24.41 -3.22 -12.82
CA SER A 559 23.72 -4.39 -12.30
C SER A 559 22.21 -4.30 -12.56
N TYR A 560 21.70 -5.25 -13.31
CA TYR A 560 20.28 -5.34 -13.69
C TYR A 560 19.55 -6.41 -12.88
N LYS A 561 18.46 -6.04 -12.21
CA LYS A 561 17.57 -7.04 -11.61
C LYS A 561 17.07 -8.03 -12.66
N PRO A 562 16.93 -9.33 -12.35
CA PRO A 562 16.51 -10.36 -13.30
C PRO A 562 14.99 -10.32 -13.58
N LYS A 563 14.49 -9.16 -13.98
CA LYS A 563 13.14 -9.00 -14.54
C LYS A 563 13.13 -9.50 -15.98
N LEU A 564 12.02 -10.06 -16.45
CA LEU A 564 11.89 -10.62 -17.80
C LEU A 564 12.30 -9.63 -18.88
N LYS A 565 11.89 -8.36 -18.78
CA LYS A 565 12.31 -7.30 -19.67
C LYS A 565 13.85 -7.19 -19.81
N ASN A 566 14.57 -7.28 -18.69
CA ASN A 566 16.02 -7.22 -18.67
C ASN A 566 16.64 -8.54 -19.18
N CYS A 567 16.06 -9.68 -18.76
CA CYS A 567 16.51 -11.00 -19.20
C CYS A 567 16.39 -11.13 -20.73
N TYR A 568 15.28 -10.71 -21.32
CA TYR A 568 15.06 -10.74 -22.77
C TYR A 568 16.01 -9.82 -23.53
N LYS A 569 16.44 -8.72 -22.91
CA LYS A 569 17.42 -7.81 -23.51
C LYS A 569 18.86 -8.31 -23.40
N LEU A 570 19.20 -8.99 -22.29
CA LEU A 570 20.59 -9.21 -21.91
C LEU A 570 21.06 -10.67 -22.05
N ILE A 571 20.14 -11.64 -22.08
CA ILE A 571 20.45 -13.08 -22.15
C ILE A 571 20.28 -13.57 -23.59
N PRO A 572 21.37 -14.00 -24.29
CA PRO A 572 21.32 -14.41 -25.70
C PRO A 572 20.33 -15.56 -25.95
N GLU A 573 20.30 -16.56 -25.08
CA GLU A 573 19.43 -17.73 -25.19
C GLU A 573 17.95 -17.32 -25.15
N LEU A 574 17.56 -16.38 -24.29
CA LEU A 574 16.18 -15.90 -24.23
C LEU A 574 15.81 -15.01 -25.43
N LYS A 575 16.76 -14.27 -25.98
CA LYS A 575 16.56 -13.55 -27.26
C LYS A 575 16.29 -14.53 -28.39
N GLU A 576 17.03 -15.63 -28.43
CA GLU A 576 16.87 -16.69 -29.44
C GLU A 576 15.49 -17.35 -29.32
N GLU A 577 15.04 -17.66 -28.09
CA GLU A 577 13.71 -18.23 -27.85
C GLU A 577 12.57 -17.29 -28.31
N LEU A 578 12.72 -15.99 -28.09
CA LEU A 578 11.73 -14.99 -28.54
C LEU A 578 11.73 -14.81 -30.04
N ALA A 579 12.90 -14.93 -30.70
CA ALA A 579 13.04 -14.76 -32.15
C ALA A 579 12.63 -16.02 -32.93
N ASN A 580 13.15 -17.17 -32.52
CA ASN A 580 13.11 -18.42 -33.30
C ASN A 580 12.47 -19.60 -32.59
N GLY A 581 12.05 -19.44 -31.32
CA GLY A 581 11.31 -20.47 -30.57
C GLY A 581 9.94 -20.78 -31.20
N SER A 582 9.29 -21.83 -30.72
CA SER A 582 7.94 -22.16 -31.16
C SER A 582 6.94 -21.05 -30.76
N ASP A 583 5.81 -20.99 -31.45
CA ASP A 583 4.76 -20.01 -31.13
C ASP A 583 4.28 -20.14 -29.69
N GLU A 584 4.18 -21.36 -29.17
CA GLU A 584 3.85 -21.62 -27.76
C GLU A 584 4.88 -21.03 -26.80
N VAL A 585 6.18 -21.16 -27.06
CA VAL A 585 7.26 -20.58 -26.25
C VAL A 585 7.22 -19.07 -26.29
N LYS A 586 7.07 -18.49 -27.48
CA LYS A 586 6.94 -17.02 -27.66
C LYS A 586 5.74 -16.47 -26.90
N ASP A 587 4.59 -17.12 -26.99
CA ASP A 587 3.37 -16.73 -26.27
C ASP A 587 3.59 -16.76 -24.75
N VAL A 588 4.14 -17.87 -24.23
CA VAL A 588 4.43 -18.00 -22.81
C VAL A 588 5.36 -16.92 -22.32
N LEU A 589 6.45 -16.64 -23.02
CA LEU A 589 7.42 -15.60 -22.64
C LEU A 589 6.81 -14.20 -22.71
N ASN A 590 6.09 -13.88 -23.78
CA ASN A 590 5.45 -12.56 -23.95
C ASN A 590 4.37 -12.30 -22.87
N TYR A 591 3.49 -13.26 -22.59
CA TYR A 591 2.44 -13.07 -21.59
C TYR A 591 2.99 -13.16 -20.17
N ALA A 592 4.04 -13.94 -19.92
CA ALA A 592 4.74 -13.92 -18.64
C ALA A 592 5.32 -12.53 -18.34
N GLN A 593 5.89 -11.83 -19.34
CA GLN A 593 6.38 -10.47 -19.16
C GLN A 593 5.26 -9.47 -18.82
N LYS A 594 4.07 -9.63 -19.40
CA LYS A 594 2.90 -8.78 -19.08
C LYS A 594 2.32 -9.01 -17.69
N LEU A 595 2.48 -10.23 -17.16
CA LEU A 595 1.99 -10.60 -15.82
C LEU A 595 3.08 -10.48 -14.73
N GLU A 596 4.35 -10.30 -15.11
CA GLU A 596 5.43 -10.11 -14.15
C GLU A 596 5.20 -8.85 -13.31
N GLY A 597 5.20 -9.02 -12.00
CA GLY A 597 4.98 -7.93 -11.04
C GLY A 597 3.54 -7.80 -10.55
N CYS A 598 2.56 -8.44 -11.21
CA CYS A 598 1.19 -8.46 -10.70
C CYS A 598 1.13 -9.10 -9.31
N VAL A 599 0.31 -8.53 -8.43
CA VAL A 599 0.09 -9.07 -7.08
C VAL A 599 -0.65 -10.40 -7.19
N ARG A 600 -0.10 -11.42 -6.55
CA ARG A 600 -0.64 -12.78 -6.56
C ARG A 600 -1.38 -13.16 -5.30
N GLN A 601 -0.87 -12.72 -4.16
CA GLN A 601 -1.41 -13.03 -2.84
C GLN A 601 -0.96 -12.02 -1.80
N THR A 602 -1.72 -11.93 -0.72
CA THR A 602 -1.30 -11.26 0.50
C THR A 602 -0.61 -12.22 1.45
N GLY A 603 0.21 -11.69 2.33
CA GLY A 603 0.84 -12.39 3.44
C GLY A 603 0.89 -11.49 4.67
N VAL A 604 1.32 -12.05 5.78
CA VAL A 604 1.57 -11.31 7.02
C VAL A 604 3.07 -11.20 7.21
N HIS A 605 3.55 -10.00 7.52
CA HIS A 605 4.96 -9.77 7.83
C HIS A 605 5.35 -10.54 9.09
N ALA A 606 6.46 -11.25 9.04
CA ALA A 606 6.83 -12.18 10.12
C ALA A 606 7.16 -11.49 11.46
N CYS A 607 7.59 -10.22 11.41
CA CYS A 607 8.20 -9.54 12.57
C CYS A 607 7.55 -8.19 12.90
N ALA A 608 6.91 -7.53 11.91
CA ALA A 608 6.40 -6.17 12.08
C ALA A 608 5.01 -6.14 12.72
N MET A 609 4.85 -5.25 13.69
CA MET A 609 3.59 -4.94 14.34
C MET A 609 3.37 -3.42 14.38
N ILE A 610 2.13 -3.00 14.23
CA ILE A 610 1.69 -1.62 14.37
C ILE A 610 1.00 -1.48 15.72
N ILE A 611 1.34 -0.43 16.45
CA ILE A 611 0.67 -0.07 17.68
C ILE A 611 0.07 1.31 17.50
N GLY A 612 -1.25 1.43 17.64
CA GLY A 612 -2.01 2.67 17.51
C GLY A 612 -2.33 3.31 18.87
N ARG A 613 -2.65 4.61 18.84
CA ARG A 613 -3.10 5.37 20.00
C ARG A 613 -4.54 5.02 20.44
N SER A 614 -5.36 4.62 19.48
CA SER A 614 -6.73 4.17 19.64
C SER A 614 -7.05 3.12 18.59
N ASN A 615 -8.32 2.79 18.37
CA ASN A 615 -8.74 1.83 17.35
C ASN A 615 -8.12 2.14 15.98
N LEU A 616 -7.33 1.20 15.45
CA LEU A 616 -6.55 1.38 14.22
C LEU A 616 -7.39 1.71 12.99
N THR A 617 -8.67 1.31 12.95
CA THR A 617 -9.57 1.64 11.84
C THR A 617 -9.87 3.14 11.71
N GLU A 618 -9.44 3.96 12.67
CA GLU A 618 -9.51 5.43 12.58
C GLU A 618 -8.35 6.04 11.79
N TYR A 619 -7.30 5.27 11.60
CA TYR A 619 -6.04 5.74 11.00
C TYR A 619 -5.73 5.06 9.68
N ILE A 620 -5.92 3.74 9.61
CA ILE A 620 -5.57 2.90 8.45
C ILE A 620 -6.67 1.86 8.17
N PRO A 621 -6.84 1.45 6.90
CA PRO A 621 -7.73 0.34 6.58
C PRO A 621 -7.13 -0.98 7.10
N ILE A 622 -7.99 -1.80 7.72
CA ILE A 622 -7.63 -3.09 8.33
C ILE A 622 -8.25 -4.24 7.53
N CYS A 623 -7.51 -5.32 7.42
CA CYS A 623 -8.01 -6.63 7.00
C CYS A 623 -7.67 -7.68 8.07
N VAL A 624 -8.08 -8.92 7.85
CA VAL A 624 -7.82 -10.03 8.76
C VAL A 624 -7.13 -11.18 8.06
N ALA A 625 -6.24 -11.85 8.79
CA ALA A 625 -5.59 -13.08 8.34
C ALA A 625 -5.50 -14.06 9.51
N ASN A 626 -5.31 -15.34 9.22
CA ASN A 626 -5.05 -16.32 10.26
C ASN A 626 -3.56 -16.30 10.62
N ASP A 627 -3.27 -16.15 11.91
CA ASP A 627 -1.92 -16.32 12.42
C ASP A 627 -1.44 -17.76 12.18
N LYS A 628 -0.21 -17.93 11.70
CA LYS A 628 0.32 -19.23 11.32
C LYS A 628 0.64 -20.15 12.51
N LEU A 629 0.85 -19.58 13.70
CA LEU A 629 1.22 -20.32 14.90
C LEU A 629 -0.02 -20.72 15.70
N THR A 630 -0.96 -19.80 15.90
CA THR A 630 -2.18 -20.03 16.70
C THR A 630 -3.38 -20.48 15.88
N GLY A 631 -3.42 -20.14 14.60
CA GLY A 631 -4.60 -20.31 13.75
C GLY A 631 -5.72 -19.31 14.05
N GLU A 632 -5.51 -18.39 15.01
CA GLU A 632 -6.47 -17.34 15.34
C GLU A 632 -6.47 -16.24 14.29
N GLU A 633 -7.61 -15.55 14.17
CA GLU A 633 -7.74 -14.40 13.29
C GLU A 633 -7.11 -13.17 13.95
N VAL A 634 -6.19 -12.53 13.22
CA VAL A 634 -5.47 -11.34 13.66
C VAL A 634 -5.71 -10.18 12.70
N TRP A 635 -5.67 -8.97 13.22
CA TRP A 635 -5.73 -7.76 12.42
C TRP A 635 -4.45 -7.56 11.64
N VAL A 636 -4.59 -7.13 10.38
CA VAL A 636 -3.48 -6.86 9.47
C VAL A 636 -3.76 -5.53 8.77
N SER A 637 -2.77 -4.64 8.71
CA SER A 637 -2.91 -3.40 7.96
C SER A 637 -3.12 -3.69 6.48
N GLN A 638 -3.92 -2.88 5.78
CA GLN A 638 -4.02 -2.97 4.33
C GLN A 638 -2.90 -2.22 3.61
N TYR A 639 -2.16 -1.37 4.32
CA TYR A 639 -1.01 -0.68 3.77
C TYR A 639 0.27 -1.47 4.03
N ASP A 640 1.12 -1.55 2.99
CA ASP A 640 2.46 -2.15 3.07
C ASP A 640 3.34 -1.42 4.08
N GLY A 641 4.28 -2.14 4.68
CA GLY A 641 5.19 -1.62 5.70
C GLY A 641 5.95 -0.34 5.30
N HIS A 642 6.21 -0.16 4.01
CA HIS A 642 6.85 1.05 3.48
C HIS A 642 6.00 2.33 3.61
N TYR A 643 4.68 2.20 3.81
CA TYR A 643 3.75 3.32 3.89
C TYR A 643 3.22 3.59 5.30
N ILE A 644 3.49 2.70 6.25
CA ILE A 644 2.93 2.78 7.61
C ILE A 644 3.38 4.04 8.33
N GLU A 645 4.65 4.40 8.24
CA GLU A 645 5.19 5.62 8.84
C GLU A 645 4.67 6.88 8.15
N GLU A 646 4.49 6.86 6.83
CA GLU A 646 3.94 7.98 6.06
C GLU A 646 2.50 8.34 6.49
N VAL A 647 1.74 7.37 6.99
CA VAL A 647 0.37 7.59 7.53
C VAL A 647 0.36 7.83 9.05
N GLY A 648 1.53 8.04 9.64
CA GLY A 648 1.71 8.41 11.04
C GLY A 648 1.68 7.24 12.03
N MET A 649 1.66 5.99 11.56
CA MET A 649 1.61 4.83 12.46
C MET A 649 3.00 4.35 12.87
N LEU A 650 3.11 3.95 14.14
CA LEU A 650 4.31 3.38 14.71
C LEU A 650 4.43 1.92 14.30
N LYS A 651 5.49 1.59 13.54
CA LYS A 651 5.88 0.22 13.22
C LYS A 651 7.01 -0.24 14.15
N MET A 652 6.88 -1.42 14.72
CA MET A 652 7.88 -2.08 15.54
C MET A 652 8.28 -3.41 14.92
N ASP A 653 9.59 -3.67 14.81
CA ASP A 653 10.11 -4.90 14.26
C ASP A 653 10.66 -5.83 15.36
N PHE A 654 9.91 -6.89 15.65
CA PHE A 654 10.25 -7.92 16.63
C PHE A 654 10.93 -9.11 15.94
N LEU A 655 12.24 -9.05 15.83
CA LEU A 655 13.01 -10.02 15.07
C LEU A 655 13.25 -11.29 15.89
N GLY A 656 13.00 -12.47 15.32
CA GLY A 656 13.37 -13.75 15.91
C GLY A 656 14.80 -14.11 15.52
N LEU A 657 15.68 -14.31 16.51
CA LEU A 657 17.05 -14.70 16.28
C LEU A 657 17.34 -16.07 16.92
N ARG A 658 17.41 -17.10 16.09
CA ARG A 658 17.69 -18.49 16.54
C ARG A 658 18.98 -18.63 17.33
N THR A 659 19.98 -17.78 17.06
CA THR A 659 21.22 -17.76 17.82
C THR A 659 20.98 -17.46 19.30
N LEU A 660 20.01 -16.61 19.64
CA LEU A 660 19.66 -16.34 21.04
C LEU A 660 19.03 -17.57 21.72
N SER A 661 18.18 -18.32 21.00
CA SER A 661 17.66 -19.61 21.51
C SER A 661 18.77 -20.62 21.78
N ILE A 662 19.74 -20.77 20.87
CA ILE A 662 20.87 -21.67 21.01
C ILE A 662 21.77 -21.27 22.21
N ILE A 663 21.99 -19.98 22.45
CA ILE A 663 22.79 -19.52 23.59
C ILE A 663 22.06 -19.77 24.91
N LYS A 664 20.73 -19.74 24.89
CA LYS A 664 19.93 -19.99 26.08
C LYS A 664 19.86 -21.46 26.48
N GLU A 665 19.89 -22.40 25.52
CA GLU A 665 20.02 -23.84 25.74
C GLU A 665 21.42 -24.23 26.29
#